data_4f2e4893891fee8c534a6080a983595a
#
_entry.id   4f2e4893891fee8c534a6080a983595a
#
_cell.length_a   1.000
_cell.length_b   1.000
_cell.length_c   1.000
_cell.angle_alpha   90.00
_cell.angle_beta   90.00
_cell.angle_gamma   90.00
#
_symmetry.space_group_name_H-M   'P 1'
#
loop_
_entity.id
_entity.type
_entity.pdbx_description
1 polymer ?
#
loop_
_entity_poly.entity_id
_entity_poly.type
_entity_poly.pdbx_seq_one_letter_code
_entity_poly.pdbx_strand_id
1 'polypeptide(L)'
;YTLDIYHHNQTGPGSYDVNLSVNGGTAVDLSSAGVPLYTGVADLANAGVTVSDLHGSNGEGYYDGYKLNEGAEGSSVHLSKITTALTDTDGSESLSVKVGGIPEGSVLTDGAGHTATVGSSGEASITGWNLGSLTLTPPAYYNGKFNVTVTSTATEALGGSAVTTAQIPVTVYPAVYNATTATSASDNVVGTDANDIIVADIGGLTVVPGVNYNIAFMVDSSGSMSSSSITAAKDSLTSVFNTLKQSLGSNSGTVNIFLADFDAQVNKTVSVNLNDPNALTLLKGVLNSMVSGGGTNYEDVFKTTANWFKSTEAMANTGAKNLTYFITDGQPTFYQAGEQTNPTLYGDVKLDSLITTNNYKLGQTFSADLDSKHRVQVDSSGNVTLQTWQKSWGGYWSSEELGTLHAQGDGTYELSYLSGTGNSTDSATSSNSLSAFALLSSVSGVEAIGLNQGVTLADLKPYDSDQTPQTNIDPKNLANSIIGHTEATLPGADTVNGGDGHDILFGDLVSFNGIAGEGYQAIQAFVAQQNGVDVSKVTTSNVHQYITEHYTAFDVSGAHDGNDTLLGGAGNDIIFGQGGNDLLDGGKGNDILLGGTGNDTLIGGQGNDTLIGGLGGDTFVWKSGDTGTDVIKDFKAAEGDRIDLRDLLQGESGSTIDHFLKISTVDGVSSLQVSSSGQFNTGNAAATPDVTIKLEGNNWSSVNLNSLIAGSDPTIKIDHNNS
;
A
#
# COMPACT_ATOMS: atom_id res chain seq x y z
N TYR A 1 -2.18 12.14 -25.73
CA TYR A 1 -1.02 11.26 -25.90
C TYR A 1 -0.13 11.82 -27.00
N THR A 2 1.15 12.05 -26.72
CA THR A 2 2.14 12.45 -27.72
C THR A 2 2.91 11.19 -28.11
N LEU A 3 2.98 10.85 -29.37
CA LEU A 3 3.81 9.77 -29.89
C LEU A 3 4.92 10.39 -30.73
N ASP A 4 6.15 10.38 -30.22
CA ASP A 4 7.32 10.88 -30.93
C ASP A 4 8.05 9.71 -31.60
N ILE A 5 8.18 9.76 -32.94
CA ILE A 5 8.90 8.75 -33.69
C ILE A 5 10.11 9.40 -34.33
N TYR A 6 11.30 9.07 -33.84
CA TYR A 6 12.56 9.50 -34.43
C TYR A 6 13.11 8.44 -35.38
N HIS A 7 13.32 8.82 -36.63
CA HIS A 7 14.12 8.05 -37.56
C HIS A 7 15.22 8.90 -38.19
N HIS A 8 16.49 8.54 -37.96
CA HIS A 8 17.62 9.15 -38.61
C HIS A 8 18.30 8.12 -39.54
N ASN A 9 18.23 8.35 -40.83
CA ASN A 9 18.94 7.54 -41.83
C ASN A 9 19.96 8.40 -42.59
N GLN A 10 21.25 8.20 -42.28
CA GLN A 10 22.31 8.96 -42.93
C GLN A 10 22.73 8.38 -44.29
N THR A 11 22.46 7.12 -44.59
CA THR A 11 22.95 6.48 -45.85
C THR A 11 22.06 5.29 -46.25
N GLY A 12 21.22 5.45 -47.26
CA GLY A 12 20.52 4.35 -47.95
C GLY A 12 19.06 4.10 -47.50
N PRO A 13 18.32 3.23 -48.19
CA PRO A 13 16.96 2.90 -47.85
C PRO A 13 16.89 2.12 -46.53
N GLY A 14 16.29 2.72 -45.51
CA GLY A 14 15.98 2.07 -44.25
C GLY A 14 14.52 1.63 -44.23
N SER A 15 14.27 0.45 -43.70
CA SER A 15 12.91 0.05 -43.26
C SER A 15 12.88 0.03 -41.76
N TYR A 16 11.78 0.44 -41.19
CA TYR A 16 11.50 0.35 -39.76
C TYR A 16 10.08 -0.11 -39.55
N ASP A 17 9.88 -0.94 -38.52
CA ASP A 17 8.56 -1.31 -38.04
C ASP A 17 8.32 -0.54 -36.75
N VAL A 18 7.18 0.11 -36.67
CA VAL A 18 6.74 0.80 -35.45
C VAL A 18 5.50 0.11 -34.93
N ASN A 19 5.60 -0.40 -33.73
CA ASN A 19 4.48 -1.04 -33.05
C ASN A 19 3.95 -0.13 -31.95
N LEU A 20 2.63 0.00 -31.87
CA LEU A 20 1.94 0.77 -30.85
C LEU A 20 1.22 -0.16 -29.89
N SER A 21 1.45 0.01 -28.60
CA SER A 21 0.65 -0.58 -27.53
C SER A 21 -0.14 0.55 -26.84
N VAL A 22 -1.41 0.35 -26.61
CA VAL A 22 -2.27 1.30 -25.90
C VAL A 22 -2.76 0.63 -24.63
N ASN A 23 -2.59 1.25 -23.48
CA ASN A 23 -3.00 0.77 -22.17
C ASN A 23 -2.48 -0.64 -21.84
N GLY A 24 -1.21 -0.94 -22.15
CA GLY A 24 -0.60 -2.24 -21.88
C GLY A 24 -1.15 -3.41 -22.72
N GLY A 25 -1.95 -3.11 -23.75
CA GLY A 25 -2.45 -4.12 -24.69
C GLY A 25 -1.35 -4.72 -25.57
N THR A 26 -1.70 -5.72 -26.36
CA THR A 26 -0.76 -6.30 -27.34
C THR A 26 -0.30 -5.23 -28.33
N ALA A 27 1.02 -5.08 -28.47
CA ALA A 27 1.59 -4.17 -29.45
C ALA A 27 1.16 -4.57 -30.87
N VAL A 28 0.66 -3.63 -31.64
CA VAL A 28 0.23 -3.80 -33.03
C VAL A 28 1.03 -2.87 -33.92
N ASP A 29 1.29 -3.30 -35.14
CA ASP A 29 1.93 -2.46 -36.15
C ASP A 29 1.13 -1.14 -36.33
N LEU A 30 1.85 -0.01 -36.31
CA LEU A 30 1.22 1.32 -36.34
C LEU A 30 0.33 1.51 -37.55
N SER A 31 0.65 0.89 -38.70
CA SER A 31 -0.17 0.93 -39.92
C SER A 31 -1.50 0.19 -39.77
N SER A 32 -1.58 -0.78 -38.84
CA SER A 32 -2.77 -1.60 -38.59
C SER A 32 -3.55 -1.20 -37.33
N ALA A 33 -3.03 -0.23 -36.54
CA ALA A 33 -3.60 0.16 -35.26
C ALA A 33 -4.94 0.92 -35.34
N GLY A 34 -5.42 1.23 -36.55
CA GLY A 34 -6.66 2.02 -36.73
C GLY A 34 -6.55 3.48 -36.26
N VAL A 35 -5.34 3.93 -35.94
CA VAL A 35 -5.05 5.31 -35.55
C VAL A 35 -4.78 6.11 -36.83
N PRO A 36 -5.41 7.29 -37.05
CA PRO A 36 -5.14 8.11 -38.22
C PRO A 36 -3.68 8.58 -38.19
N LEU A 37 -2.91 8.19 -39.22
CA LEU A 37 -1.55 8.65 -39.42
C LEU A 37 -1.54 9.87 -40.32
N TYR A 38 -0.89 10.92 -39.90
CA TYR A 38 -0.74 12.16 -40.67
C TYR A 38 0.69 12.25 -41.20
N THR A 39 0.82 12.46 -42.49
CA THR A 39 2.13 12.46 -43.18
C THR A 39 2.72 13.87 -43.34
N GLY A 40 2.02 14.90 -42.84
CA GLY A 40 2.51 16.26 -42.88
C GLY A 40 1.63 17.24 -42.10
N VAL A 41 2.17 18.42 -41.81
CA VAL A 41 1.51 19.50 -41.07
C VAL A 41 0.16 19.90 -41.68
N ALA A 42 0.05 19.83 -43.00
CA ALA A 42 -1.22 20.14 -43.69
C ALA A 42 -2.34 19.12 -43.38
N ASP A 43 -1.99 17.86 -43.21
CA ASP A 43 -2.94 16.80 -42.86
C ASP A 43 -3.43 16.96 -41.40
N LEU A 44 -2.53 17.34 -40.48
CA LEU A 44 -2.86 17.69 -39.10
C LEU A 44 -3.83 18.90 -39.06
N ALA A 45 -3.56 19.94 -39.83
CA ALA A 45 -4.44 21.10 -39.91
C ALA A 45 -5.84 20.75 -40.45
N ASN A 46 -5.94 19.85 -41.45
CA ASN A 46 -7.21 19.33 -41.95
C ASN A 46 -7.97 18.51 -40.90
N ALA A 47 -7.27 17.89 -39.97
CA ALA A 47 -7.85 17.17 -38.84
C ALA A 47 -8.18 18.09 -37.64
N GLY A 48 -7.99 19.40 -37.80
CA GLY A 48 -8.26 20.39 -36.75
C GLY A 48 -7.16 20.49 -35.69
N VAL A 49 -5.98 19.93 -35.94
CA VAL A 49 -4.83 20.06 -35.07
C VAL A 49 -4.00 21.27 -35.48
N THR A 50 -3.78 22.17 -34.55
CA THR A 50 -2.82 23.27 -34.69
C THR A 50 -1.45 22.79 -34.26
N VAL A 51 -0.41 23.13 -34.99
CA VAL A 51 0.97 22.79 -34.64
C VAL A 51 1.74 24.05 -34.31
N SER A 52 2.71 23.91 -33.39
CA SER A 52 3.67 24.96 -33.05
C SER A 52 4.70 25.16 -34.17
N ASP A 53 5.61 26.08 -33.96
CA ASP A 53 6.79 26.18 -34.78
C ASP A 53 7.68 24.94 -34.54
N LEU A 54 8.54 24.61 -35.51
CA LEU A 54 9.46 23.48 -35.43
C LEU A 54 10.47 23.69 -34.31
N HIS A 55 10.47 22.76 -33.33
CA HIS A 55 11.51 22.67 -32.31
C HIS A 55 12.66 21.81 -32.85
N GLY A 56 13.78 22.42 -33.17
CA GLY A 56 14.94 21.72 -33.70
C GLY A 56 15.82 22.63 -34.54
N SER A 57 16.83 22.05 -35.21
CA SER A 57 17.75 22.75 -36.09
C SER A 57 17.92 22.04 -37.44
N ASN A 58 18.24 22.78 -38.48
CA ASN A 58 18.51 22.26 -39.82
C ASN A 58 17.34 21.49 -40.50
N GLY A 59 16.10 21.78 -40.09
CA GLY A 59 14.92 21.09 -40.64
C GLY A 59 14.62 19.75 -39.99
N GLU A 60 15.33 19.42 -38.93
CA GLU A 60 15.07 18.26 -38.08
C GLU A 60 14.52 18.76 -36.72
N GLY A 61 13.55 18.05 -36.15
CA GLY A 61 12.93 18.38 -34.90
C GLY A 61 11.49 17.91 -34.82
N TYR A 62 10.76 18.43 -33.85
CA TYR A 62 9.35 18.08 -33.61
C TYR A 62 8.45 19.33 -33.56
N TYR A 63 7.16 19.12 -33.70
CA TYR A 63 6.13 20.12 -33.55
C TYR A 63 5.20 19.72 -32.41
N ASP A 64 4.87 20.64 -31.53
CA ASP A 64 3.77 20.44 -30.58
C ASP A 64 2.44 20.59 -31.30
N GLY A 65 1.55 19.64 -31.11
CA GLY A 65 0.22 19.65 -31.70
C GLY A 65 -0.87 19.81 -30.62
N TYR A 66 -1.84 20.69 -30.86
CA TYR A 66 -2.99 20.88 -29.99
C TYR A 66 -4.27 21.15 -30.78
N LYS A 67 -5.42 20.81 -30.18
CA LYS A 67 -6.70 21.24 -30.67
C LYS A 67 -7.16 22.48 -29.95
N LEU A 68 -7.76 23.42 -30.69
CA LEU A 68 -8.34 24.62 -30.09
C LEU A 68 -9.56 24.26 -29.24
N ASN A 69 -9.67 24.85 -28.08
CA ASN A 69 -10.78 24.72 -27.12
C ASN A 69 -10.96 23.29 -26.55
N GLU A 70 -9.97 22.46 -26.72
CA GLU A 70 -9.96 21.11 -26.14
C GLU A 70 -8.63 20.88 -25.42
N GLY A 71 -8.66 20.18 -24.30
CA GLY A 71 -7.48 19.80 -23.52
C GLY A 71 -7.77 18.66 -22.58
N ALA A 72 -6.72 18.09 -21.96
CA ALA A 72 -6.87 17.12 -20.91
C ALA A 72 -6.96 17.81 -19.53
N GLU A 73 -7.53 17.13 -18.56
CA GLU A 73 -7.49 17.52 -17.15
C GLU A 73 -6.04 17.81 -16.73
N GLY A 74 -5.84 18.88 -15.96
CA GLY A 74 -4.50 19.30 -15.51
C GLY A 74 -3.67 20.03 -16.58
N SER A 75 -4.11 20.08 -17.84
CA SER A 75 -3.38 20.72 -18.93
C SER A 75 -3.96 22.06 -19.36
N SER A 76 -3.14 22.88 -20.03
CA SER A 76 -3.58 24.14 -20.60
C SER A 76 -4.35 23.93 -21.90
N VAL A 77 -5.49 24.59 -22.04
CA VAL A 77 -6.36 24.60 -23.23
C VAL A 77 -6.06 25.83 -24.05
N HIS A 78 -5.66 25.67 -25.32
CA HIS A 78 -5.52 26.79 -26.26
C HIS A 78 -6.88 27.26 -26.76
N LEU A 79 -7.21 28.53 -26.54
CA LEU A 79 -8.50 29.08 -26.98
C LEU A 79 -8.46 29.54 -28.45
N SER A 80 -9.59 29.44 -29.10
CA SER A 80 -9.78 30.04 -30.42
C SER A 80 -9.46 31.54 -30.37
N LYS A 81 -8.82 32.03 -31.41
CA LYS A 81 -8.48 33.43 -31.56
C LYS A 81 -9.72 34.34 -31.39
N ILE A 82 -9.61 35.29 -30.48
CA ILE A 82 -10.62 36.35 -30.31
C ILE A 82 -10.23 37.53 -31.18
N THR A 83 -11.19 38.01 -31.97
CA THR A 83 -11.00 39.21 -32.79
C THR A 83 -12.07 40.25 -32.40
N THR A 84 -11.64 41.43 -32.02
CA THR A 84 -12.51 42.54 -31.65
C THR A 84 -11.88 43.85 -32.09
N ALA A 85 -12.69 44.81 -32.50
CA ALA A 85 -12.25 46.13 -32.91
C ALA A 85 -13.36 47.14 -32.64
N LEU A 86 -13.01 48.40 -32.46
CA LEU A 86 -13.96 49.52 -32.53
C LEU A 86 -14.42 49.69 -33.96
N THR A 87 -15.71 49.98 -34.16
CA THR A 87 -16.27 50.30 -35.46
C THR A 87 -16.14 51.78 -35.81
N ASP A 88 -16.16 52.61 -34.78
CA ASP A 88 -15.78 54.02 -34.90
C ASP A 88 -14.31 54.17 -34.42
N THR A 89 -13.52 54.96 -35.14
CA THR A 89 -12.10 55.14 -34.93
C THR A 89 -11.69 56.62 -34.83
N ASP A 90 -12.61 57.48 -34.41
CA ASP A 90 -12.34 58.91 -34.26
C ASP A 90 -11.51 59.20 -32.99
N GLY A 91 -11.33 58.22 -32.11
CA GLY A 91 -10.51 58.31 -30.91
C GLY A 91 -11.31 58.70 -29.65
N SER A 92 -12.63 58.77 -29.73
CA SER A 92 -13.51 59.08 -28.58
C SER A 92 -13.91 57.81 -27.81
N GLU A 93 -13.76 56.63 -28.40
CA GLU A 93 -14.10 55.35 -27.76
C GLU A 93 -12.89 54.65 -27.12
N SER A 94 -13.21 53.90 -26.08
CA SER A 94 -12.32 52.92 -25.48
C SER A 94 -12.91 51.51 -25.59
N LEU A 95 -12.05 50.52 -25.88
CA LEU A 95 -12.42 49.14 -25.98
C LEU A 95 -11.98 48.39 -24.72
N SER A 96 -12.89 47.68 -24.07
CA SER A 96 -12.57 46.73 -23.03
C SER A 96 -13.07 45.32 -23.39
N VAL A 97 -12.31 44.31 -22.97
CA VAL A 97 -12.63 42.91 -23.25
C VAL A 97 -12.57 42.12 -21.96
N LYS A 98 -13.63 41.38 -21.68
CA LYS A 98 -13.74 40.45 -20.57
C LYS A 98 -14.06 39.05 -21.07
N VAL A 99 -13.64 38.06 -20.33
CA VAL A 99 -14.10 36.67 -20.47
C VAL A 99 -14.84 36.26 -19.21
N GLY A 100 -15.86 35.41 -19.36
CA GLY A 100 -16.70 34.94 -18.27
C GLY A 100 -17.17 33.49 -18.49
N GLY A 101 -17.86 32.92 -17.52
CA GLY A 101 -18.32 31.53 -17.57
C GLY A 101 -17.20 30.49 -17.40
N ILE A 102 -16.09 30.92 -16.84
CA ILE A 102 -14.88 30.12 -16.64
C ILE A 102 -14.90 29.54 -15.21
N PRO A 103 -14.52 28.26 -15.00
CA PRO A 103 -14.41 27.69 -13.67
C PRO A 103 -13.50 28.52 -12.75
N GLU A 104 -13.93 28.70 -11.49
CA GLU A 104 -13.13 29.38 -10.47
C GLU A 104 -11.79 28.68 -10.28
N GLY A 105 -10.72 29.43 -10.06
CA GLY A 105 -9.36 28.92 -9.93
C GLY A 105 -8.64 28.69 -11.25
N SER A 106 -9.34 28.78 -12.40
CA SER A 106 -8.67 28.71 -13.71
C SER A 106 -7.65 29.83 -13.90
N VAL A 107 -6.57 29.55 -14.60
CA VAL A 107 -5.53 30.52 -14.94
C VAL A 107 -5.56 30.81 -16.43
N LEU A 108 -5.65 32.08 -16.77
CA LEU A 108 -5.53 32.58 -18.14
C LEU A 108 -4.16 33.17 -18.38
N THR A 109 -3.57 32.92 -19.56
CA THR A 109 -2.35 33.61 -20.02
C THR A 109 -2.41 33.87 -21.51
N ASP A 110 -1.68 34.90 -22.00
CA ASP A 110 -1.61 35.26 -23.41
C ASP A 110 -0.25 34.97 -24.06
N GLY A 111 0.67 34.29 -23.31
CA GLY A 111 2.03 34.03 -23.80
C GLY A 111 2.93 35.25 -23.94
N ALA A 112 2.39 36.46 -23.67
CA ALA A 112 3.12 37.73 -23.76
C ALA A 112 3.44 38.33 -22.38
N GLY A 113 3.20 37.56 -21.32
CA GLY A 113 3.50 37.94 -19.93
C GLY A 113 2.29 38.37 -19.09
N HIS A 114 1.09 38.43 -19.70
CA HIS A 114 -0.13 38.65 -18.92
C HIS A 114 -0.68 37.33 -18.38
N THR A 115 -1.10 37.35 -17.11
CA THR A 115 -1.76 36.22 -16.44
C THR A 115 -2.86 36.71 -15.52
N ALA A 116 -3.93 35.93 -15.38
CA ALA A 116 -5.01 36.20 -14.44
C ALA A 116 -5.61 34.90 -13.91
N THR A 117 -5.78 34.82 -12.59
CA THR A 117 -6.54 33.74 -11.95
C THR A 117 -8.01 34.16 -11.85
N VAL A 118 -8.90 33.30 -12.28
CA VAL A 118 -10.35 33.52 -12.28
C VAL A 118 -10.89 33.28 -10.88
N GLY A 119 -11.53 34.31 -10.32
CA GLY A 119 -12.17 34.22 -9.00
C GLY A 119 -13.61 33.68 -9.07
N SER A 120 -14.33 33.74 -7.94
CA SER A 120 -15.70 33.22 -7.78
C SER A 120 -16.76 33.85 -8.72
N SER A 121 -16.46 34.99 -9.31
CA SER A 121 -17.32 35.56 -10.37
C SER A 121 -17.29 34.80 -11.69
N GLY A 122 -16.31 33.96 -11.91
CA GLY A 122 -16.06 33.28 -13.18
C GLY A 122 -15.61 34.23 -14.31
N GLU A 123 -15.17 35.46 -13.99
CA GLU A 123 -14.80 36.47 -14.94
C GLU A 123 -13.33 36.92 -14.80
N ALA A 124 -12.74 37.31 -15.94
CA ALA A 124 -11.42 37.94 -15.96
C ALA A 124 -11.40 39.06 -17.05
N SER A 125 -10.66 40.16 -16.79
CA SER A 125 -10.41 41.19 -17.79
C SER A 125 -9.16 40.83 -18.59
N ILE A 126 -9.29 40.81 -19.90
CA ILE A 126 -8.20 40.57 -20.87
C ILE A 126 -7.98 41.76 -21.81
N THR A 127 -8.37 42.97 -21.37
CA THR A 127 -8.17 44.21 -22.12
C THR A 127 -6.66 44.48 -22.28
N GLY A 128 -6.24 44.64 -23.53
CA GLY A 128 -4.85 44.92 -23.89
C GLY A 128 -3.96 43.66 -24.02
N TRP A 129 -4.53 42.48 -23.83
CA TRP A 129 -3.83 41.21 -23.99
C TRP A 129 -3.67 40.78 -25.44
N ASN A 130 -2.77 39.83 -25.70
CA ASN A 130 -2.66 39.18 -27.00
C ASN A 130 -3.80 38.16 -27.16
N LEU A 131 -4.92 38.60 -27.79
CA LEU A 131 -6.14 37.81 -27.95
C LEU A 131 -6.00 36.64 -28.95
N GLY A 132 -4.85 36.55 -29.63
CA GLY A 132 -4.59 35.48 -30.63
C GLY A 132 -3.92 34.25 -30.08
N SER A 133 -3.40 34.29 -28.81
CA SER A 133 -2.63 33.23 -28.19
C SER A 133 -3.04 32.97 -26.75
N LEU A 134 -4.34 33.08 -26.47
CA LEU A 134 -4.85 32.83 -25.13
C LEU A 134 -4.83 31.33 -24.81
N THR A 135 -4.35 31.01 -23.64
CA THR A 135 -4.49 29.70 -23.03
C THR A 135 -5.25 29.79 -21.71
N LEU A 136 -5.98 28.75 -21.41
CA LEU A 136 -6.74 28.58 -20.17
C LEU A 136 -6.32 27.28 -19.51
N THR A 137 -5.80 27.33 -18.31
CA THR A 137 -5.56 26.15 -17.48
C THR A 137 -6.68 26.03 -16.45
N PRO A 138 -7.58 25.05 -16.56
CA PRO A 138 -8.61 24.80 -15.56
C PRO A 138 -8.00 24.46 -14.20
N PRO A 139 -8.78 24.53 -13.10
CA PRO A 139 -8.33 24.03 -11.81
C PRO A 139 -7.93 22.55 -11.90
N ALA A 140 -7.05 22.12 -11.04
CA ALA A 140 -6.73 20.68 -10.91
C ALA A 140 -8.01 19.85 -10.70
N TYR A 141 -8.05 18.64 -11.25
CA TYR A 141 -9.20 17.71 -11.20
C TYR A 141 -10.49 18.21 -11.88
N TYR A 142 -10.44 19.35 -12.57
CA TYR A 142 -11.59 19.83 -13.34
C TYR A 142 -11.65 19.13 -14.69
N ASN A 143 -12.75 18.48 -14.99
CA ASN A 143 -13.08 17.97 -16.32
C ASN A 143 -14.55 18.27 -16.66
N GLY A 144 -14.86 18.27 -17.94
CA GLY A 144 -16.19 18.57 -18.42
C GLY A 144 -16.25 19.61 -19.53
N LYS A 145 -17.41 20.22 -19.70
CA LYS A 145 -17.67 21.20 -20.77
C LYS A 145 -18.20 22.49 -20.18
N PHE A 146 -17.69 23.61 -20.68
CA PHE A 146 -18.19 24.94 -20.35
C PHE A 146 -18.06 25.88 -21.55
N ASN A 147 -18.69 27.08 -21.46
CA ASN A 147 -18.61 28.09 -22.49
C ASN A 147 -17.88 29.33 -21.94
N VAL A 148 -16.76 29.68 -22.55
CA VAL A 148 -16.12 30.96 -22.30
C VAL A 148 -16.92 32.04 -23.03
N THR A 149 -17.57 32.93 -22.28
CA THR A 149 -18.31 34.06 -22.82
C THR A 149 -17.36 35.26 -22.97
N VAL A 150 -17.06 35.65 -24.19
CA VAL A 150 -16.26 36.84 -24.48
C VAL A 150 -17.20 38.03 -24.58
N THR A 151 -16.93 39.05 -23.78
CA THR A 151 -17.70 40.33 -23.79
C THR A 151 -16.78 41.47 -24.19
N SER A 152 -17.06 42.07 -25.32
CA SER A 152 -16.38 43.29 -25.82
C SER A 152 -17.28 44.50 -25.62
N THR A 153 -16.77 45.51 -24.97
CA THR A 153 -17.51 46.75 -24.67
C THR A 153 -16.76 47.97 -25.26
N ALA A 154 -17.41 48.66 -26.16
CA ALA A 154 -16.98 50.00 -26.59
C ALA A 154 -17.66 51.04 -25.70
N THR A 155 -16.89 51.98 -25.18
CA THR A 155 -17.39 53.05 -24.29
C THR A 155 -16.99 54.42 -24.84
N GLU A 156 -17.96 55.28 -25.06
CA GLU A 156 -17.78 56.66 -25.47
C GLU A 156 -17.26 57.55 -24.34
N ALA A 157 -16.33 58.46 -24.61
CA ALA A 157 -15.79 59.41 -23.62
C ALA A 157 -16.86 60.36 -23.06
N LEU A 158 -17.87 60.69 -23.83
CA LEU A 158 -19.00 61.55 -23.42
C LEU A 158 -20.18 60.78 -22.83
N GLY A 159 -20.05 59.45 -22.67
CA GLY A 159 -21.06 58.58 -22.10
C GLY A 159 -21.84 57.78 -23.11
N GLY A 160 -22.17 56.58 -22.78
CA GLY A 160 -22.76 55.56 -23.65
C GLY A 160 -21.83 54.37 -23.80
N SER A 161 -22.39 53.19 -23.98
CA SER A 161 -21.60 51.97 -24.25
C SER A 161 -22.37 51.03 -25.16
N ALA A 162 -21.64 50.27 -25.99
CA ALA A 162 -22.16 49.19 -26.82
C ALA A 162 -21.44 47.91 -26.43
N VAL A 163 -22.18 46.80 -26.29
CA VAL A 163 -21.67 45.51 -25.85
C VAL A 163 -21.94 44.46 -26.90
N THR A 164 -20.95 43.66 -27.20
CA THR A 164 -21.07 42.49 -28.08
C THR A 164 -20.53 41.26 -27.31
N THR A 165 -21.23 40.13 -27.44
CA THR A 165 -20.83 38.89 -26.81
C THR A 165 -20.63 37.76 -27.82
N ALA A 166 -19.69 36.88 -27.55
CA ALA A 166 -19.49 35.64 -28.29
C ALA A 166 -19.20 34.50 -27.30
N GLN A 167 -19.39 33.25 -27.71
CA GLN A 167 -19.10 32.10 -26.89
C GLN A 167 -18.08 31.17 -27.55
N ILE A 168 -17.16 30.67 -26.76
CA ILE A 168 -16.18 29.65 -27.15
C ILE A 168 -16.49 28.40 -26.30
N PRO A 169 -17.01 27.32 -26.91
CA PRO A 169 -17.22 26.08 -26.19
C PRO A 169 -15.86 25.42 -25.89
N VAL A 170 -15.65 25.06 -24.66
CA VAL A 170 -14.42 24.40 -24.19
C VAL A 170 -14.75 23.01 -23.65
N THR A 171 -13.93 22.03 -24.00
CA THR A 171 -14.01 20.67 -23.47
C THR A 171 -12.71 20.30 -22.81
N VAL A 172 -12.79 19.86 -21.55
CA VAL A 172 -11.67 19.28 -20.78
C VAL A 172 -11.97 17.80 -20.60
N TYR A 173 -11.13 16.96 -21.15
CA TYR A 173 -11.26 15.51 -21.03
C TYR A 173 -10.72 15.03 -19.69
N PRO A 174 -11.38 14.07 -19.03
CA PRO A 174 -10.89 13.52 -17.77
C PRO A 174 -9.54 12.82 -17.95
N ALA A 175 -8.67 12.96 -16.97
CA ALA A 175 -7.48 12.14 -16.86
C ALA A 175 -7.86 10.69 -16.46
N VAL A 176 -6.96 9.75 -16.71
CA VAL A 176 -7.09 8.37 -16.26
C VAL A 176 -6.42 8.26 -14.91
N TYR A 177 -7.10 7.62 -13.97
CA TYR A 177 -6.61 7.36 -12.62
C TYR A 177 -6.69 5.87 -12.35
N ASN A 178 -5.57 5.24 -12.03
CA ASN A 178 -5.50 3.84 -11.68
C ASN A 178 -5.20 3.67 -10.19
N ALA A 179 -5.38 2.46 -9.67
CA ALA A 179 -4.95 2.09 -8.35
C ALA A 179 -4.44 0.66 -8.36
N THR A 180 -3.25 0.46 -7.82
CA THR A 180 -2.58 -0.84 -7.72
C THR A 180 -2.14 -1.04 -6.28
N THR A 181 -2.38 -2.24 -5.75
CA THR A 181 -1.80 -2.67 -4.49
C THR A 181 -1.01 -3.94 -4.79
N ALA A 182 0.27 -3.95 -4.41
CA ALA A 182 1.17 -5.07 -4.65
C ALA A 182 1.04 -6.16 -3.57
N THR A 183 2.05 -6.96 -3.33
CA THR A 183 2.01 -8.06 -2.35
C THR A 183 2.84 -7.69 -1.12
N SER A 184 2.84 -8.51 -0.09
CA SER A 184 3.68 -8.33 1.10
C SER A 184 5.10 -8.90 0.94
N ALA A 185 5.58 -9.08 -0.29
CA ALA A 185 6.93 -9.57 -0.59
C ALA A 185 7.68 -8.46 -1.31
N SER A 186 9.01 -8.57 -1.40
CA SER A 186 9.77 -7.63 -2.23
C SER A 186 9.30 -7.68 -3.68
N ASP A 187 8.63 -6.62 -4.11
CA ASP A 187 7.97 -6.52 -5.41
C ASP A 187 8.70 -5.55 -6.35
N ASN A 188 8.46 -5.69 -7.64
CA ASN A 188 8.84 -4.71 -8.64
C ASN A 188 7.57 -4.28 -9.35
N VAL A 189 7.06 -3.11 -9.00
CA VAL A 189 5.80 -2.57 -9.49
C VAL A 189 6.08 -1.44 -10.46
N VAL A 190 5.48 -1.53 -11.64
CA VAL A 190 5.58 -0.49 -12.67
C VAL A 190 4.19 0.05 -12.94
N GLY A 191 4.03 1.35 -12.78
CA GLY A 191 2.82 2.09 -13.12
C GLY A 191 2.62 2.23 -14.63
N THR A 192 1.80 3.15 -15.00
CA THR A 192 1.40 3.43 -16.39
C THR A 192 1.75 4.86 -16.78
N ASP A 193 1.32 5.33 -17.96
CA ASP A 193 1.41 6.75 -18.34
C ASP A 193 0.19 7.57 -17.82
N ALA A 194 -0.53 7.05 -16.84
CA ALA A 194 -1.70 7.68 -16.22
C ALA A 194 -1.37 8.08 -14.78
N ASN A 195 -2.29 8.80 -14.11
CA ASN A 195 -2.13 9.12 -12.69
C ASN A 195 -2.38 7.88 -11.85
N ASP A 196 -1.35 7.29 -11.32
CA ASP A 196 -1.41 6.03 -10.59
C ASP A 196 -1.37 6.26 -9.06
N ILE A 197 -2.10 5.44 -8.32
CA ILE A 197 -1.95 5.28 -6.88
C ILE A 197 -1.41 3.88 -6.65
N ILE A 198 -0.18 3.76 -6.21
CA ILE A 198 0.50 2.49 -5.99
C ILE A 198 0.82 2.33 -4.51
N VAL A 199 0.37 1.22 -3.91
CA VAL A 199 0.75 0.80 -2.57
C VAL A 199 1.59 -0.45 -2.73
N ALA A 200 2.86 -0.39 -2.35
CA ALA A 200 3.82 -1.45 -2.62
C ALA A 200 3.60 -2.69 -1.75
N ASP A 201 3.04 -2.51 -0.58
CA ASP A 201 2.69 -3.62 0.29
C ASP A 201 1.18 -3.74 0.53
N ILE A 202 0.74 -4.98 0.68
CA ILE A 202 -0.57 -5.31 1.21
C ILE A 202 -0.39 -6.08 2.50
N GLY A 203 -1.10 -5.69 3.54
CA GLY A 203 -1.29 -6.54 4.69
C GLY A 203 -2.45 -7.51 4.46
N GLY A 204 -2.57 -8.47 5.35
CA GLY A 204 -3.65 -9.42 5.29
C GLY A 204 -3.29 -10.76 4.67
N LEU A 205 -4.03 -11.80 5.07
CA LEU A 205 -3.86 -13.14 4.55
C LEU A 205 -4.27 -13.21 3.08
N THR A 206 -3.38 -12.84 2.18
CA THR A 206 -3.52 -13.10 0.74
C THR A 206 -2.69 -14.31 0.36
N VAL A 207 -3.30 -15.20 -0.42
CA VAL A 207 -2.56 -16.30 -1.04
C VAL A 207 -1.96 -15.80 -2.35
N VAL A 208 -0.66 -15.58 -2.34
CA VAL A 208 0.09 -15.18 -3.54
C VAL A 208 0.09 -16.34 -4.55
N PRO A 209 -0.33 -16.11 -5.79
CA PRO A 209 -0.29 -17.15 -6.82
C PRO A 209 1.10 -17.74 -6.99
N GLY A 210 1.21 -19.08 -6.93
CA GLY A 210 2.48 -19.81 -7.06
C GLY A 210 3.24 -20.05 -5.76
N VAL A 211 2.86 -19.40 -4.66
CA VAL A 211 3.48 -19.62 -3.33
C VAL A 211 2.72 -20.71 -2.57
N ASN A 212 3.47 -21.56 -1.87
CA ASN A 212 2.92 -22.61 -1.03
C ASN A 212 2.64 -22.12 0.39
N TYR A 213 1.51 -22.52 0.98
CA TYR A 213 1.12 -22.16 2.33
C TYR A 213 0.64 -23.36 3.13
N ASN A 214 0.98 -23.40 4.42
CA ASN A 214 0.32 -24.22 5.43
C ASN A 214 -0.28 -23.27 6.47
N ILE A 215 -1.60 -23.18 6.55
CA ILE A 215 -2.30 -22.22 7.40
C ILE A 215 -3.13 -22.96 8.44
N ALA A 216 -2.91 -22.68 9.71
CA ALA A 216 -3.68 -23.26 10.80
C ALA A 216 -4.62 -22.23 11.43
N PHE A 217 -5.86 -22.63 11.70
CA PHE A 217 -6.83 -21.87 12.47
C PHE A 217 -7.20 -22.66 13.71
N MET A 218 -6.93 -22.10 14.88
CA MET A 218 -7.32 -22.64 16.18
C MET A 218 -8.45 -21.78 16.74
N VAL A 219 -9.62 -22.34 16.92
CA VAL A 219 -10.83 -21.57 17.25
C VAL A 219 -11.42 -22.08 18.57
N ASP A 220 -11.42 -21.17 19.54
CA ASP A 220 -12.00 -21.40 20.86
C ASP A 220 -13.54 -21.50 20.77
N SER A 221 -14.09 -22.55 21.36
CA SER A 221 -15.54 -22.71 21.55
C SER A 221 -15.92 -22.93 23.01
N SER A 222 -15.05 -22.52 23.93
CA SER A 222 -15.25 -22.66 25.37
C SER A 222 -16.51 -21.96 25.89
N GLY A 223 -16.88 -22.22 27.14
CA GLY A 223 -18.12 -21.73 27.73
C GLY A 223 -18.22 -20.21 27.91
N SER A 224 -17.10 -19.47 27.78
CA SER A 224 -17.06 -18.00 27.71
C SER A 224 -17.62 -17.46 26.38
N MET A 225 -17.43 -18.20 25.30
CA MET A 225 -18.00 -17.87 23.97
C MET A 225 -19.52 -18.00 24.00
N SER A 226 -20.23 -16.90 23.86
CA SER A 226 -21.70 -16.96 23.69
C SER A 226 -22.08 -17.66 22.38
N SER A 227 -23.28 -18.26 22.33
CA SER A 227 -23.77 -18.86 21.08
C SER A 227 -23.83 -17.88 19.90
N SER A 228 -24.06 -16.59 20.18
CA SER A 228 -24.04 -15.53 19.15
C SER A 228 -22.62 -15.22 18.69
N SER A 229 -21.64 -15.20 19.60
CA SER A 229 -20.21 -15.01 19.26
C SER A 229 -19.69 -16.18 18.40
N ILE A 230 -20.03 -17.42 18.77
CA ILE A 230 -19.68 -18.61 17.95
C ILE A 230 -20.30 -18.52 16.56
N THR A 231 -21.59 -18.14 16.46
CA THR A 231 -22.23 -17.98 15.14
C THR A 231 -21.53 -16.94 14.30
N ALA A 232 -21.21 -15.77 14.87
CA ALA A 232 -20.53 -14.70 14.16
C ALA A 232 -19.09 -15.10 13.74
N ALA A 233 -18.36 -15.83 14.59
CA ALA A 233 -17.02 -16.35 14.26
C ALA A 233 -17.08 -17.38 13.12
N LYS A 234 -18.08 -18.26 13.11
CA LYS A 234 -18.31 -19.22 12.01
C LYS A 234 -18.56 -18.51 10.68
N ASP A 235 -19.41 -17.47 10.68
CA ASP A 235 -19.74 -16.70 9.48
C ASP A 235 -18.50 -15.95 8.98
N SER A 236 -17.74 -15.34 9.88
CA SER A 236 -16.48 -14.66 9.57
C SER A 236 -15.43 -15.61 8.99
N LEU A 237 -15.18 -16.76 9.61
CA LEU A 237 -14.23 -17.76 9.10
C LEU A 237 -14.69 -18.39 7.78
N THR A 238 -16.01 -18.53 7.59
CA THR A 238 -16.56 -18.95 6.31
C THR A 238 -16.21 -17.93 5.20
N SER A 239 -16.27 -16.64 5.52
CA SER A 239 -15.86 -15.57 4.61
C SER A 239 -14.36 -15.66 4.30
N VAL A 240 -13.51 -15.81 5.34
CA VAL A 240 -12.05 -16.01 5.17
C VAL A 240 -11.76 -17.16 4.20
N PHE A 241 -12.32 -18.34 4.44
CA PHE A 241 -12.08 -19.51 3.59
C PHE A 241 -12.58 -19.34 2.16
N ASN A 242 -13.68 -18.62 1.96
CA ASN A 242 -14.17 -18.28 0.62
C ASN A 242 -13.20 -17.32 -0.09
N THR A 243 -12.70 -16.29 0.61
CA THR A 243 -11.74 -15.33 0.06
C THR A 243 -10.43 -16.02 -0.31
N LEU A 244 -9.87 -16.84 0.60
CA LEU A 244 -8.66 -17.62 0.31
C LEU A 244 -8.85 -18.55 -0.90
N LYS A 245 -10.03 -19.19 -1.03
CA LYS A 245 -10.34 -20.03 -2.19
C LYS A 245 -10.43 -19.24 -3.48
N GLN A 246 -10.97 -18.02 -3.45
CA GLN A 246 -11.07 -17.14 -4.61
C GLN A 246 -9.70 -16.59 -5.03
N SER A 247 -8.82 -16.28 -4.07
CA SER A 247 -7.48 -15.76 -4.34
C SER A 247 -6.51 -16.78 -4.93
N LEU A 248 -6.83 -18.08 -4.92
CA LEU A 248 -5.97 -19.11 -5.50
C LEU A 248 -5.69 -18.93 -7.00
N GLY A 249 -6.64 -18.44 -7.79
CA GLY A 249 -6.48 -18.27 -9.23
C GLY A 249 -6.15 -19.56 -9.99
N SER A 250 -5.72 -19.44 -11.25
CA SER A 250 -5.36 -20.58 -12.12
C SER A 250 -3.93 -21.10 -11.94
N ASN A 251 -3.04 -20.32 -11.34
CA ASN A 251 -1.60 -20.62 -11.16
C ASN A 251 -1.19 -20.58 -9.70
N SER A 252 -2.03 -21.06 -8.79
CA SER A 252 -1.77 -21.05 -7.36
C SER A 252 -0.80 -22.15 -6.94
N GLY A 253 0.00 -21.87 -5.91
CA GLY A 253 0.73 -22.89 -5.17
C GLY A 253 -0.21 -23.83 -4.39
N THR A 254 0.35 -24.73 -3.62
CA THR A 254 -0.41 -25.59 -2.71
C THR A 254 -0.73 -24.85 -1.42
N VAL A 255 -2.01 -24.75 -1.08
CA VAL A 255 -2.49 -24.14 0.17
C VAL A 255 -3.18 -25.20 1.01
N ASN A 256 -2.53 -25.63 2.07
CA ASN A 256 -3.12 -26.52 3.07
C ASN A 256 -3.72 -25.71 4.20
N ILE A 257 -4.93 -26.01 4.62
CA ILE A 257 -5.58 -25.41 5.78
C ILE A 257 -5.86 -26.48 6.82
N PHE A 258 -5.43 -26.19 8.04
CA PHE A 258 -5.79 -26.92 9.23
C PHE A 258 -6.76 -26.10 10.06
N LEU A 259 -7.87 -26.67 10.47
CA LEU A 259 -8.84 -26.05 11.33
C LEU A 259 -9.06 -26.93 12.56
N ALA A 260 -8.88 -26.37 13.75
CA ALA A 260 -9.11 -27.01 15.04
C ALA A 260 -10.16 -26.23 15.85
N ASP A 261 -11.21 -26.89 16.24
CA ASP A 261 -12.19 -26.47 17.24
C ASP A 261 -11.77 -27.02 18.62
N PHE A 262 -11.64 -26.13 19.60
CA PHE A 262 -11.22 -26.54 20.94
C PHE A 262 -12.00 -25.84 22.06
N ASP A 263 -12.10 -26.52 23.19
CA ASP A 263 -12.55 -25.99 24.47
C ASP A 263 -11.64 -26.50 25.59
N ALA A 264 -12.10 -27.35 26.51
CA ALA A 264 -11.26 -28.04 27.48
C ALA A 264 -10.29 -29.07 26.83
N GLN A 265 -10.50 -29.37 25.57
CA GLN A 265 -9.69 -30.24 24.72
C GLN A 265 -9.95 -29.87 23.24
N VAL A 266 -9.16 -30.44 22.33
CA VAL A 266 -9.43 -30.33 20.90
C VAL A 266 -10.65 -31.22 20.54
N ASN A 267 -11.75 -30.60 20.18
CA ASN A 267 -13.02 -31.28 19.89
C ASN A 267 -13.06 -31.89 18.50
N LYS A 268 -12.56 -31.13 17.52
CA LYS A 268 -12.57 -31.58 16.13
C LYS A 268 -11.53 -30.85 15.30
N THR A 269 -10.91 -31.61 14.40
CA THR A 269 -9.94 -31.08 13.45
C THR A 269 -10.30 -31.49 12.03
N VAL A 270 -9.82 -30.71 11.08
CA VAL A 270 -9.78 -31.06 9.65
C VAL A 270 -8.53 -30.46 9.00
N SER A 271 -7.90 -31.25 8.14
CA SER A 271 -6.86 -30.77 7.23
C SER A 271 -7.33 -30.92 5.80
N VAL A 272 -7.16 -29.88 5.00
CA VAL A 272 -7.60 -29.86 3.60
C VAL A 272 -6.57 -29.15 2.73
N ASN A 273 -6.37 -29.64 1.52
CA ASN A 273 -5.77 -28.84 0.47
C ASN A 273 -6.87 -27.94 -0.12
N LEU A 274 -6.68 -26.63 -0.08
CA LEU A 274 -7.72 -25.68 -0.50
C LEU A 274 -8.03 -25.77 -2.01
N ASN A 275 -7.14 -26.37 -2.81
CA ASN A 275 -7.42 -26.67 -4.22
C ASN A 275 -8.46 -27.79 -4.41
N ASP A 276 -8.68 -28.65 -3.39
CA ASP A 276 -9.74 -29.68 -3.47
C ASP A 276 -11.12 -29.01 -3.61
N PRO A 277 -11.98 -29.50 -4.54
CA PRO A 277 -13.35 -29.00 -4.68
C PRO A 277 -14.18 -29.09 -3.39
N ASN A 278 -13.91 -30.08 -2.54
CA ASN A 278 -14.65 -30.33 -1.30
C ASN A 278 -14.09 -29.57 -0.08
N ALA A 279 -12.96 -28.86 -0.21
CA ALA A 279 -12.26 -28.24 0.91
C ALA A 279 -13.19 -27.34 1.75
N LEU A 280 -13.93 -26.44 1.12
CA LEU A 280 -14.86 -25.55 1.83
C LEU A 280 -15.97 -26.30 2.55
N THR A 281 -16.45 -27.41 2.00
CA THR A 281 -17.48 -28.25 2.63
C THR A 281 -16.95 -28.92 3.90
N LEU A 282 -15.73 -29.42 3.86
CA LEU A 282 -15.05 -30.03 5.01
C LEU A 282 -14.76 -29.02 6.12
N LEU A 283 -14.22 -27.86 5.78
CA LEU A 283 -13.98 -26.75 6.72
C LEU A 283 -15.28 -26.30 7.40
N LYS A 284 -16.34 -26.07 6.61
CA LYS A 284 -17.68 -25.72 7.13
C LYS A 284 -18.27 -26.83 8.01
N GLY A 285 -17.91 -28.09 7.76
CA GLY A 285 -18.30 -29.24 8.57
C GLY A 285 -17.77 -29.18 10.00
N VAL A 286 -16.56 -28.66 10.20
CA VAL A 286 -16.01 -28.39 11.56
C VAL A 286 -16.69 -27.17 12.16
N LEU A 287 -16.73 -26.04 11.46
CA LEU A 287 -17.38 -24.82 11.97
C LEU A 287 -18.84 -25.11 12.42
N ASN A 288 -19.62 -25.86 11.63
CA ASN A 288 -20.98 -26.17 11.97
C ASN A 288 -21.13 -27.04 13.23
N SER A 289 -20.11 -27.83 13.57
CA SER A 289 -20.12 -28.69 14.78
C SER A 289 -19.74 -27.93 16.06
N MET A 290 -19.14 -26.76 15.98
CA MET A 290 -18.74 -25.98 17.14
C MET A 290 -19.95 -25.61 18.00
N VAL A 291 -19.84 -25.85 19.30
CA VAL A 291 -20.88 -25.56 20.31
C VAL A 291 -20.19 -24.97 21.54
N SER A 292 -20.76 -23.91 22.12
CA SER A 292 -20.26 -23.33 23.36
C SER A 292 -20.30 -24.36 24.51
N GLY A 293 -19.16 -24.58 25.17
CA GLY A 293 -19.07 -25.49 26.32
C GLY A 293 -17.64 -25.63 26.85
N GLY A 294 -17.50 -26.36 27.94
CA GLY A 294 -16.18 -26.64 28.52
C GLY A 294 -15.45 -25.43 29.08
N GLY A 295 -14.20 -25.63 29.44
CA GLY A 295 -13.23 -24.57 29.74
C GLY A 295 -12.29 -24.31 28.58
N THR A 296 -11.08 -23.79 28.79
CA THR A 296 -10.16 -23.39 27.73
C THR A 296 -8.81 -24.07 27.94
N ASN A 297 -8.35 -24.83 26.96
CA ASN A 297 -7.09 -25.58 27.02
C ASN A 297 -6.18 -25.21 25.83
N TYR A 298 -5.31 -24.25 26.04
CA TYR A 298 -4.33 -23.81 25.03
C TYR A 298 -3.27 -24.90 24.74
N GLU A 299 -2.88 -25.65 25.75
CA GLU A 299 -1.82 -26.66 25.63
C GLU A 299 -2.18 -27.68 24.55
N ASP A 300 -3.39 -28.25 24.63
CA ASP A 300 -3.84 -29.32 23.72
C ASP A 300 -3.91 -28.84 22.27
N VAL A 301 -4.49 -27.67 22.04
CA VAL A 301 -4.60 -27.13 20.67
C VAL A 301 -3.26 -26.70 20.08
N PHE A 302 -2.35 -26.15 20.89
CA PHE A 302 -1.00 -25.78 20.44
C PHE A 302 -0.17 -27.02 20.07
N LYS A 303 -0.19 -28.07 20.88
CA LYS A 303 0.48 -29.35 20.59
C LYS A 303 -0.10 -29.99 19.32
N THR A 304 -1.42 -30.08 19.24
CA THR A 304 -2.13 -30.65 18.07
C THR A 304 -1.74 -29.93 16.80
N THR A 305 -1.71 -28.59 16.81
CA THR A 305 -1.36 -27.77 15.66
C THR A 305 0.12 -27.88 15.31
N ALA A 306 1.02 -27.85 16.31
CA ALA A 306 2.46 -28.04 16.09
C ALA A 306 2.77 -29.40 15.44
N ASN A 307 2.04 -30.46 15.85
CA ASN A 307 2.19 -31.78 15.27
C ASN A 307 1.62 -31.87 13.86
N TRP A 308 0.54 -31.12 13.55
CA TRP A 308 0.05 -31.05 12.16
C TRP A 308 1.10 -30.46 11.22
N PHE A 309 1.82 -29.40 11.61
CA PHE A 309 2.92 -28.86 10.78
C PHE A 309 4.04 -29.87 10.51
N LYS A 310 4.18 -30.88 11.38
CA LYS A 310 5.13 -32.01 11.23
C LYS A 310 4.53 -33.21 10.51
N SER A 311 3.25 -33.16 10.14
CA SER A 311 2.58 -34.23 9.41
C SER A 311 3.15 -34.43 8.00
N THR A 312 2.94 -35.60 7.44
CA THR A 312 3.37 -35.91 6.06
C THR A 312 2.74 -34.95 5.05
N GLU A 313 1.49 -34.51 5.28
CA GLU A 313 0.78 -33.59 4.42
C GLU A 313 1.42 -32.19 4.42
N ALA A 314 1.61 -31.60 5.59
CA ALA A 314 2.20 -30.28 5.71
C ALA A 314 3.67 -30.24 5.24
N MET A 315 4.46 -31.28 5.58
CA MET A 315 5.86 -31.40 5.17
C MET A 315 6.05 -31.65 3.68
N ALA A 316 5.08 -32.31 3.02
CA ALA A 316 5.12 -32.50 1.58
C ALA A 316 4.92 -31.19 0.80
N ASN A 317 4.38 -30.16 1.42
CA ASN A 317 4.22 -28.83 0.85
C ASN A 317 5.53 -28.04 0.97
N THR A 318 6.50 -28.37 0.12
CA THR A 318 7.88 -27.91 0.20
C THR A 318 7.97 -26.40 0.00
N GLY A 319 8.70 -25.71 0.90
CA GLY A 319 8.87 -24.25 0.84
C GLY A 319 7.62 -23.47 1.23
N ALA A 320 6.65 -24.13 1.87
CA ALA A 320 5.43 -23.44 2.31
C ALA A 320 5.71 -22.44 3.44
N LYS A 321 5.02 -21.31 3.39
CA LYS A 321 4.91 -20.40 4.53
C LYS A 321 3.94 -21.00 5.54
N ASN A 322 4.39 -21.14 6.79
CA ASN A 322 3.60 -21.71 7.88
C ASN A 322 3.02 -20.58 8.74
N LEU A 323 1.70 -20.46 8.76
CA LEU A 323 0.95 -19.40 9.43
C LEU A 323 -0.07 -20.02 10.38
N THR A 324 -0.28 -19.41 11.55
CA THR A 324 -1.27 -19.85 12.52
C THR A 324 -2.06 -18.69 13.10
N TYR A 325 -3.38 -18.79 13.07
CA TYR A 325 -4.31 -17.87 13.72
C TYR A 325 -4.88 -18.53 14.97
N PHE A 326 -4.55 -17.95 16.12
CA PHE A 326 -5.04 -18.41 17.42
C PHE A 326 -6.16 -17.49 17.90
N ILE A 327 -7.39 -17.97 17.88
CA ILE A 327 -8.63 -17.20 18.08
C ILE A 327 -9.30 -17.67 19.37
N THR A 328 -9.39 -16.79 20.39
CA THR A 328 -9.92 -17.13 21.71
C THR A 328 -10.63 -15.93 22.37
N ASP A 329 -11.56 -16.17 23.30
CA ASP A 329 -12.18 -15.15 24.15
C ASP A 329 -11.91 -15.35 25.65
N GLY A 330 -11.05 -16.32 26.02
CA GLY A 330 -10.80 -16.69 27.40
C GLY A 330 -9.33 -17.03 27.70
N GLN A 331 -8.90 -16.88 28.94
CA GLN A 331 -7.60 -17.38 29.40
C GLN A 331 -7.62 -18.90 29.53
N PRO A 332 -6.46 -19.59 29.46
CA PRO A 332 -6.40 -21.04 29.64
C PRO A 332 -6.77 -21.42 31.08
N THR A 333 -7.67 -22.38 31.24
CA THR A 333 -8.19 -22.86 32.52
C THR A 333 -7.90 -24.33 32.78
N PHE A 334 -7.46 -25.05 31.75
CA PHE A 334 -7.11 -26.45 31.76
C PHE A 334 -5.76 -26.72 31.09
N TYR A 335 -5.17 -27.85 31.44
CA TYR A 335 -3.98 -28.41 30.81
C TYR A 335 -4.03 -29.95 30.88
N GLN A 336 -3.17 -30.64 30.11
CA GLN A 336 -3.07 -32.06 30.08
C GLN A 336 -2.03 -32.54 31.09
N ALA A 337 -2.46 -33.38 32.03
CA ALA A 337 -1.58 -33.97 33.04
C ALA A 337 -1.37 -35.46 32.76
N GLY A 338 -0.21 -35.95 33.11
CA GLY A 338 0.10 -37.37 33.04
C GLY A 338 0.13 -37.95 31.62
N GLU A 339 0.52 -37.13 30.64
CA GLU A 339 0.61 -37.51 29.22
C GLU A 339 1.41 -38.80 29.00
N GLN A 340 0.82 -39.74 28.28
CA GLN A 340 1.43 -41.00 27.92
C GLN A 340 1.24 -41.29 26.43
N THR A 341 2.34 -41.36 25.72
CA THR A 341 2.35 -41.81 24.30
C THR A 341 2.25 -43.32 24.28
N ASN A 342 1.24 -43.86 23.61
CA ASN A 342 1.00 -45.29 23.43
C ASN A 342 1.09 -46.12 24.73
N PRO A 343 0.37 -45.77 25.81
CA PRO A 343 0.42 -46.49 27.08
C PRO A 343 -0.07 -47.91 26.95
N THR A 344 0.37 -48.77 27.86
CA THR A 344 -0.20 -50.09 28.06
C THR A 344 -1.48 -49.95 28.89
N LEU A 345 -2.64 -50.27 28.31
CA LEU A 345 -3.95 -50.08 28.93
C LEU A 345 -4.30 -51.26 29.88
N TYR A 346 -3.96 -52.46 29.48
CA TYR A 346 -4.16 -53.68 30.28
C TYR A 346 -3.30 -54.85 29.75
N GLY A 347 -2.59 -55.58 30.63
CA GLY A 347 -1.69 -56.64 30.25
C GLY A 347 -0.62 -56.13 29.26
N ASP A 348 -0.54 -56.74 28.08
CA ASP A 348 0.37 -56.31 26.99
C ASP A 348 -0.32 -55.43 25.94
N VAL A 349 -1.62 -55.09 26.14
CA VAL A 349 -2.41 -54.34 25.15
C VAL A 349 -2.09 -52.83 25.23
N LYS A 350 -1.55 -52.32 24.14
CA LYS A 350 -1.19 -50.93 23.99
C LYS A 350 -2.31 -50.14 23.27
N LEU A 351 -2.37 -48.83 23.54
CA LEU A 351 -3.33 -47.88 22.99
C LEU A 351 -3.34 -47.90 21.46
N ASP A 352 -2.19 -47.76 20.81
CA ASP A 352 -2.08 -47.72 19.34
C ASP A 352 -2.63 -48.97 18.66
N SER A 353 -2.44 -50.13 19.32
CA SER A 353 -2.97 -51.39 18.80
C SER A 353 -4.52 -51.38 18.72
N LEU A 354 -5.16 -50.82 19.75
CA LEU A 354 -6.63 -50.70 19.76
C LEU A 354 -7.14 -49.66 18.81
N ILE A 355 -6.48 -48.52 18.71
CA ILE A 355 -6.81 -47.42 17.79
C ILE A 355 -6.73 -47.91 16.32
N THR A 356 -5.65 -48.57 15.96
CA THR A 356 -5.40 -49.14 14.65
C THR A 356 -6.42 -50.23 14.31
N THR A 357 -6.64 -51.19 15.24
CA THR A 357 -7.55 -52.30 15.03
C THR A 357 -8.98 -51.87 14.86
N ASN A 358 -9.41 -50.79 15.53
CA ASN A 358 -10.77 -50.29 15.47
C ASN A 358 -10.91 -49.14 14.45
N ASN A 359 -9.84 -48.78 13.71
CA ASN A 359 -9.83 -47.67 12.77
C ASN A 359 -10.44 -46.40 13.39
N TYR A 360 -10.08 -46.12 14.66
CA TYR A 360 -10.67 -45.03 15.44
C TYR A 360 -10.28 -43.68 14.91
N LYS A 361 -11.23 -42.75 14.96
CA LYS A 361 -11.01 -41.32 14.76
C LYS A 361 -11.74 -40.56 15.87
N LEU A 362 -11.16 -39.41 16.27
CA LEU A 362 -11.76 -38.55 17.28
C LEU A 362 -13.23 -38.25 16.95
N GLY A 363 -14.09 -38.28 17.95
CA GLY A 363 -15.56 -38.15 17.79
C GLY A 363 -16.29 -39.45 17.52
N GLN A 364 -15.59 -40.56 17.38
CA GLN A 364 -16.19 -41.89 17.27
C GLN A 364 -16.20 -42.60 18.62
N THR A 365 -16.98 -43.69 18.71
CA THR A 365 -17.01 -44.58 19.87
C THR A 365 -16.55 -45.96 19.46
N PHE A 366 -15.80 -46.63 20.33
CA PHE A 366 -15.57 -48.06 20.17
C PHE A 366 -15.53 -48.78 21.54
N SER A 367 -15.73 -50.10 21.47
CA SER A 367 -15.55 -50.99 22.62
C SER A 367 -14.77 -52.23 22.17
N ALA A 368 -13.70 -52.57 22.85
CA ALA A 368 -12.84 -53.69 22.54
C ALA A 368 -12.69 -54.60 23.77
N ASP A 369 -13.06 -55.87 23.64
CA ASP A 369 -12.81 -56.89 24.67
C ASP A 369 -11.32 -57.23 24.66
N LEU A 370 -10.68 -57.13 25.80
CA LEU A 370 -9.27 -57.48 26.00
C LEU A 370 -9.12 -58.92 26.41
N ASP A 371 -10.03 -59.40 27.24
CA ASP A 371 -10.23 -60.78 27.61
C ASP A 371 -11.67 -61.05 28.09
N SER A 372 -11.97 -62.19 28.63
CA SER A 372 -13.34 -62.57 29.10
C SER A 372 -13.84 -61.72 30.28
N LYS A 373 -13.02 -60.87 30.86
CA LYS A 373 -13.34 -60.07 32.05
C LYS A 373 -12.99 -58.60 31.92
N HIS A 374 -12.23 -58.20 30.91
CA HIS A 374 -11.77 -56.83 30.72
C HIS A 374 -12.12 -56.36 29.32
N ARG A 375 -12.57 -55.13 29.24
CA ARG A 375 -12.79 -54.38 27.96
C ARG A 375 -12.42 -52.92 28.12
N VAL A 376 -11.98 -52.33 27.01
CA VAL A 376 -11.76 -50.89 26.94
C VAL A 376 -12.92 -50.28 26.12
N GLN A 377 -13.45 -49.17 26.62
CA GLN A 377 -14.41 -48.37 25.90
C GLN A 377 -13.82 -46.96 25.66
N VAL A 378 -14.06 -46.43 24.49
CA VAL A 378 -13.80 -45.04 24.14
C VAL A 378 -15.13 -44.42 23.74
N ASP A 379 -15.48 -43.31 24.39
CA ASP A 379 -16.70 -42.56 24.06
C ASP A 379 -16.46 -41.57 22.95
N SER A 380 -17.51 -40.83 22.55
CA SER A 380 -17.42 -39.83 21.49
C SER A 380 -16.57 -38.61 21.87
N SER A 381 -16.28 -38.43 23.13
CA SER A 381 -15.39 -37.36 23.65
C SER A 381 -13.93 -37.80 23.78
N GLY A 382 -13.64 -39.10 23.42
CA GLY A 382 -12.31 -39.64 23.53
C GLY A 382 -11.99 -40.21 24.92
N ASN A 383 -12.90 -40.23 25.89
CA ASN A 383 -12.64 -40.75 27.22
C ASN A 383 -12.44 -42.26 27.15
N VAL A 384 -11.32 -42.73 27.71
CA VAL A 384 -10.95 -44.16 27.72
C VAL A 384 -11.26 -44.72 29.09
N THR A 385 -12.07 -45.77 29.09
CA THR A 385 -12.49 -46.46 30.32
C THR A 385 -12.13 -47.92 30.23
N LEU A 386 -11.40 -48.42 31.25
CA LEU A 386 -11.20 -49.86 31.45
C LEU A 386 -12.37 -50.40 32.25
N GLN A 387 -13.05 -51.40 31.76
CA GLN A 387 -14.13 -52.06 32.46
C GLN A 387 -13.72 -53.47 32.86
N THR A 388 -13.97 -53.81 34.14
CA THR A 388 -13.66 -55.12 34.73
C THR A 388 -14.95 -55.79 35.16
N TRP A 389 -15.17 -57.03 34.73
CA TRP A 389 -16.32 -57.81 35.15
C TRP A 389 -16.19 -58.30 36.60
N GLN A 390 -17.10 -57.84 37.45
CA GLN A 390 -17.18 -58.19 38.86
C GLN A 390 -18.25 -59.26 39.09
N LYS A 391 -17.89 -60.34 39.74
CA LYS A 391 -18.75 -61.52 39.95
C LYS A 391 -19.57 -61.47 41.26
N SER A 392 -19.87 -60.30 41.80
CA SER A 392 -20.71 -60.15 42.98
C SER A 392 -22.18 -59.88 42.61
N TRP A 393 -23.16 -60.58 43.26
CA TRP A 393 -24.61 -60.38 43.14
C TRP A 393 -25.13 -60.08 41.70
N GLY A 394 -25.06 -61.11 40.85
CA GLY A 394 -25.61 -61.01 39.49
C GLY A 394 -24.65 -60.55 38.40
N GLY A 395 -23.45 -60.17 38.78
CA GLY A 395 -22.40 -59.67 37.90
C GLY A 395 -22.65 -58.26 37.36
N TYR A 396 -21.63 -57.41 37.42
CA TYR A 396 -21.66 -56.07 36.84
C TYR A 396 -20.27 -55.66 36.33
N TRP A 397 -20.24 -54.69 35.41
CA TRP A 397 -18.99 -54.06 34.99
C TRP A 397 -18.63 -52.91 35.90
N SER A 398 -17.48 -52.98 36.57
CA SER A 398 -16.86 -51.82 37.22
C SER A 398 -16.03 -51.04 36.20
N SER A 399 -16.08 -49.75 36.23
CA SER A 399 -15.36 -48.86 35.32
C SER A 399 -14.25 -48.11 36.04
N GLU A 400 -13.09 -48.04 35.40
CA GLU A 400 -11.94 -47.24 35.80
C GLU A 400 -11.61 -46.32 34.62
N GLU A 401 -11.59 -45.02 34.84
CA GLU A 401 -11.24 -44.03 33.83
C GLU A 401 -9.71 -44.00 33.69
N LEU A 402 -9.21 -44.19 32.47
CA LEU A 402 -7.80 -44.18 32.15
C LEU A 402 -7.29 -42.84 31.65
N GLY A 403 -8.19 -41.97 31.21
CA GLY A 403 -7.88 -40.65 30.67
C GLY A 403 -8.63 -40.37 29.37
N THR A 404 -8.27 -39.30 28.70
CA THR A 404 -8.85 -38.87 27.45
C THR A 404 -7.81 -38.91 26.31
N LEU A 405 -8.25 -39.32 25.12
CA LEU A 405 -7.42 -39.34 23.91
C LEU A 405 -7.30 -37.96 23.30
N HIS A 406 -6.07 -37.55 23.04
CA HIS A 406 -5.76 -36.29 22.37
C HIS A 406 -5.07 -36.58 21.03
N ALA A 407 -5.63 -36.05 19.95
CA ALA A 407 -5.05 -36.20 18.63
C ALA A 407 -3.79 -35.34 18.51
N GLN A 408 -2.71 -35.91 17.97
CA GLN A 408 -1.42 -35.26 17.85
C GLN A 408 -1.20 -34.61 16.46
N GLY A 409 -2.24 -34.55 15.62
CA GLY A 409 -2.17 -33.95 14.28
C GLY A 409 -1.45 -34.79 13.23
N ASP A 410 -0.55 -35.68 13.65
CA ASP A 410 0.20 -36.63 12.80
C ASP A 410 -0.54 -37.98 12.61
N GLY A 411 -1.73 -38.12 13.21
CA GLY A 411 -2.54 -39.34 13.19
C GLY A 411 -2.31 -40.25 14.39
N THR A 412 -1.44 -39.88 15.34
CA THR A 412 -1.26 -40.55 16.60
C THR A 412 -2.14 -39.96 17.71
N TYR A 413 -2.23 -40.66 18.86
CA TYR A 413 -2.99 -40.21 20.02
C TYR A 413 -2.18 -40.35 21.30
N GLU A 414 -2.31 -39.36 22.16
CA GLU A 414 -1.87 -39.43 23.55
C GLU A 414 -3.04 -39.68 24.50
N LEU A 415 -2.77 -40.35 25.58
CA LEU A 415 -3.69 -40.51 26.71
C LEU A 415 -3.26 -39.62 27.84
N SER A 416 -4.12 -38.77 28.34
CA SER A 416 -3.83 -37.84 29.43
C SER A 416 -5.06 -37.54 30.27
N TYR A 417 -4.89 -36.84 31.38
CA TYR A 417 -5.97 -36.43 32.26
C TYR A 417 -6.13 -34.91 32.17
N LEU A 418 -7.36 -34.45 31.98
CA LEU A 418 -7.65 -33.05 32.08
C LEU A 418 -7.44 -32.56 33.52
N SER A 419 -6.62 -31.55 33.71
CA SER A 419 -6.31 -30.91 34.99
C SER A 419 -6.42 -29.41 34.87
N GLY A 420 -6.52 -28.68 35.98
CA GLY A 420 -6.70 -27.22 36.01
C GLY A 420 -7.89 -26.83 36.88
N THR A 421 -8.17 -25.52 36.94
CA THR A 421 -9.24 -24.98 37.82
C THR A 421 -10.60 -24.96 37.15
N GLY A 422 -10.63 -24.96 35.84
CA GLY A 422 -11.85 -24.81 35.03
C GLY A 422 -12.43 -23.39 34.96
N ASN A 423 -11.97 -22.48 35.83
CA ASN A 423 -12.53 -21.11 35.93
C ASN A 423 -11.48 -19.99 35.90
N SER A 424 -10.20 -20.33 36.09
CA SER A 424 -9.11 -19.36 36.12
C SER A 424 -7.79 -20.02 35.74
N THR A 425 -6.84 -19.23 35.28
CA THR A 425 -5.47 -19.68 34.99
C THR A 425 -4.70 -19.82 36.30
N ASP A 426 -4.09 -21.01 36.53
CA ASP A 426 -3.10 -21.20 37.57
C ASP A 426 -1.68 -21.31 36.98
N SER A 427 -0.67 -21.44 37.84
CA SER A 427 0.72 -21.48 37.41
C SER A 427 1.06 -22.73 36.57
N ALA A 428 0.40 -23.84 36.82
CA ALA A 428 0.60 -25.08 36.08
C ALA A 428 -0.01 -24.95 34.66
N THR A 429 -1.25 -24.46 34.59
CA THR A 429 -1.96 -24.17 33.32
C THR A 429 -1.16 -23.19 32.45
N SER A 430 -0.68 -22.08 33.02
CA SER A 430 0.14 -21.10 32.31
C SER A 430 1.46 -21.71 31.83
N SER A 431 2.17 -22.46 32.66
CA SER A 431 3.46 -23.07 32.29
C SER A 431 3.33 -24.10 31.17
N ASN A 432 2.28 -24.94 31.21
CA ASN A 432 2.06 -25.96 30.20
C ASN A 432 1.63 -25.30 28.86
N SER A 433 0.75 -24.30 28.91
CA SER A 433 0.36 -23.53 27.73
C SER A 433 1.56 -22.84 27.05
N LEU A 434 2.45 -22.21 27.83
CA LEU A 434 3.65 -21.56 27.28
C LEU A 434 4.64 -22.57 26.69
N SER A 435 4.78 -23.75 27.32
CA SER A 435 5.65 -24.83 26.80
C SER A 435 5.12 -25.35 25.45
N ALA A 436 3.81 -25.52 25.33
CA ALA A 436 3.17 -25.95 24.12
C ALA A 436 3.23 -24.85 23.02
N PHE A 437 3.07 -23.59 23.40
CA PHE A 437 3.25 -22.46 22.48
C PHE A 437 4.68 -22.42 21.92
N ALA A 438 5.70 -22.65 22.75
CA ALA A 438 7.07 -22.70 22.28
C ALA A 438 7.32 -23.79 21.21
N LEU A 439 6.59 -24.91 21.27
CA LEU A 439 6.64 -25.94 20.24
C LEU A 439 5.99 -25.46 18.94
N LEU A 440 4.85 -24.80 19.03
CA LEU A 440 4.12 -24.27 17.86
C LEU A 440 4.88 -23.13 17.20
N SER A 441 5.33 -22.13 17.95
CA SER A 441 6.06 -20.97 17.44
C SER A 441 7.42 -21.32 16.82
N SER A 442 7.97 -22.52 17.14
CA SER A 442 9.18 -23.03 16.48
C SER A 442 8.97 -23.48 15.04
N VAL A 443 7.73 -23.69 14.61
CA VAL A 443 7.37 -24.24 13.28
C VAL A 443 6.42 -23.34 12.47
N SER A 444 5.83 -22.34 13.11
CA SER A 444 4.86 -21.42 12.47
C SER A 444 4.90 -20.04 13.12
N GLY A 445 4.71 -18.97 12.37
CA GLY A 445 4.28 -17.69 12.93
C GLY A 445 2.87 -17.82 13.51
N VAL A 446 2.63 -17.25 14.69
CA VAL A 446 1.34 -17.32 15.39
C VAL A 446 0.84 -15.92 15.64
N GLU A 447 -0.33 -15.61 15.09
CA GLU A 447 -1.11 -14.40 15.33
C GLU A 447 -2.22 -14.74 16.35
N ALA A 448 -2.21 -14.08 17.50
CA ALA A 448 -3.20 -14.26 18.54
C ALA A 448 -4.31 -13.22 18.47
N ILE A 449 -5.57 -13.67 18.35
CA ILE A 449 -6.75 -12.82 18.20
C ILE A 449 -7.69 -13.03 19.38
N GLY A 450 -7.84 -12.00 20.21
CA GLY A 450 -8.75 -11.95 21.35
C GLY A 450 -10.12 -11.42 20.97
N LEU A 451 -11.15 -12.27 21.11
CA LEU A 451 -12.52 -11.91 20.82
C LEU A 451 -13.19 -11.21 22.01
N ASN A 452 -14.03 -10.22 21.71
CA ASN A 452 -14.76 -9.44 22.71
C ASN A 452 -13.81 -8.82 23.76
N GLN A 453 -14.22 -8.77 25.03
CA GLN A 453 -13.43 -8.26 26.15
C GLN A 453 -12.96 -9.39 27.10
N GLY A 454 -12.99 -10.62 26.66
CA GLY A 454 -12.69 -11.79 27.51
C GLY A 454 -11.20 -11.94 27.83
N VAL A 455 -10.31 -11.45 26.95
CA VAL A 455 -8.85 -11.47 27.12
C VAL A 455 -8.27 -10.09 26.87
N THR A 456 -7.18 -9.78 27.57
CA THR A 456 -6.45 -8.52 27.44
C THR A 456 -5.20 -8.69 26.58
N LEU A 457 -4.61 -7.59 26.13
CA LEU A 457 -3.31 -7.58 25.44
C LEU A 457 -2.24 -8.34 26.25
N ALA A 458 -2.21 -8.13 27.58
CA ALA A 458 -1.24 -8.77 28.47
C ALA A 458 -1.44 -10.30 28.55
N ASP A 459 -2.68 -10.78 28.41
CA ASP A 459 -3.00 -12.21 28.47
C ASP A 459 -2.55 -12.94 27.21
N LEU A 460 -2.68 -12.31 26.04
CA LEU A 460 -2.37 -12.92 24.74
C LEU A 460 -0.93 -12.69 24.29
N LYS A 461 -0.30 -11.60 24.71
CA LYS A 461 1.07 -11.27 24.33
C LYS A 461 2.07 -12.43 24.44
N PRO A 462 2.04 -13.31 25.46
CA PRO A 462 2.93 -14.48 25.53
C PRO A 462 2.65 -15.57 24.49
N TYR A 463 1.50 -15.53 23.80
CA TYR A 463 1.03 -16.52 22.84
C TYR A 463 0.96 -15.96 21.41
N ASP A 464 1.68 -14.89 21.18
CA ASP A 464 1.81 -14.22 19.92
C ASP A 464 3.27 -14.14 19.50
N SER A 465 3.59 -14.40 18.22
CA SER A 465 4.97 -14.58 17.78
C SER A 465 5.79 -13.29 17.81
N ASP A 466 5.18 -12.16 17.55
CA ASP A 466 5.83 -10.84 17.58
C ASP A 466 5.44 -10.01 18.80
N GLN A 467 4.56 -10.55 19.65
CA GLN A 467 4.09 -9.94 20.89
C GLN A 467 3.14 -8.76 20.72
N THR A 468 2.45 -8.65 19.57
CA THR A 468 1.47 -7.60 19.29
C THR A 468 0.07 -8.15 18.97
N PRO A 469 -0.53 -9.00 19.83
CA PRO A 469 -1.80 -9.66 19.56
C PRO A 469 -2.94 -8.66 19.39
N GLN A 470 -3.91 -9.02 18.57
CA GLN A 470 -5.15 -8.25 18.44
C GLN A 470 -6.09 -8.58 19.61
N THR A 471 -6.77 -7.57 20.14
CA THR A 471 -7.75 -7.77 21.23
C THR A 471 -9.01 -6.94 21.03
N ASN A 472 -10.09 -7.28 21.74
CA ASN A 472 -11.41 -6.64 21.62
C ASN A 472 -12.06 -6.76 20.23
N ILE A 473 -11.73 -7.79 19.49
CA ILE A 473 -12.30 -8.02 18.16
C ILE A 473 -13.76 -8.49 18.30
N ASP A 474 -14.70 -7.77 17.69
CA ASP A 474 -16.06 -8.29 17.53
C ASP A 474 -16.01 -9.52 16.62
N PRO A 475 -16.58 -10.68 17.05
CA PRO A 475 -16.58 -11.88 16.19
C PRO A 475 -17.14 -11.69 14.79
N LYS A 476 -17.97 -10.67 14.55
CA LYS A 476 -18.44 -10.29 13.22
C LYS A 476 -17.35 -9.67 12.35
N ASN A 477 -16.34 -9.06 12.97
CA ASN A 477 -15.21 -8.44 12.29
C ASN A 477 -13.97 -9.33 12.22
N LEU A 478 -14.06 -10.58 12.72
CA LEU A 478 -12.95 -11.52 12.74
C LEU A 478 -12.37 -11.78 11.34
N ALA A 479 -13.20 -11.78 10.29
CA ALA A 479 -12.71 -11.92 8.93
C ALA A 479 -11.76 -10.78 8.54
N ASN A 480 -12.10 -9.54 8.89
CA ASN A 480 -11.25 -8.38 8.62
C ASN A 480 -9.95 -8.44 9.44
N SER A 481 -10.01 -8.91 10.68
CA SER A 481 -8.82 -9.11 11.52
C SER A 481 -7.87 -10.18 10.99
N ILE A 482 -8.35 -11.15 10.21
CA ILE A 482 -7.54 -12.21 9.60
C ILE A 482 -7.06 -11.80 8.20
N ILE A 483 -7.96 -11.27 7.36
CA ILE A 483 -7.68 -10.89 5.99
C ILE A 483 -7.03 -9.50 5.94
N GLY A 484 -7.31 -8.64 6.90
CA GLY A 484 -6.83 -7.27 7.02
C GLY A 484 -5.65 -7.07 7.98
N HIS A 485 -5.05 -8.12 8.52
CA HIS A 485 -3.93 -8.01 9.44
C HIS A 485 -2.95 -9.17 9.23
N THR A 486 -1.70 -8.87 8.92
CA THR A 486 -0.64 -9.89 8.96
C THR A 486 0.60 -9.36 9.62
N GLU A 487 1.06 -10.10 10.58
CA GLU A 487 2.40 -9.98 11.10
C GLU A 487 3.33 -11.12 10.67
N ALA A 488 2.88 -11.98 9.78
CA ALA A 488 3.66 -13.14 9.32
C ALA A 488 4.57 -12.82 8.13
N THR A 489 4.46 -11.63 7.55
CA THR A 489 5.37 -11.18 6.48
C THR A 489 5.85 -9.78 6.83
N LEU A 490 7.13 -9.65 7.11
CA LEU A 490 7.78 -8.34 7.10
C LEU A 490 7.51 -7.70 5.73
N PRO A 491 7.14 -6.41 5.67
CA PRO A 491 7.09 -5.66 4.43
C PRO A 491 8.34 -5.89 3.60
N GLY A 492 8.18 -5.97 2.30
CA GLY A 492 9.28 -6.24 1.37
C GLY A 492 10.23 -5.07 1.27
N ALA A 493 11.33 -5.26 0.56
CA ALA A 493 12.10 -4.15 0.04
C ALA A 493 11.67 -4.01 -1.43
N ASP A 494 10.87 -2.98 -1.72
CA ASP A 494 10.16 -2.86 -2.98
C ASP A 494 10.84 -1.92 -3.97
N THR A 495 10.56 -2.12 -5.24
CA THR A 495 10.92 -1.17 -6.28
C THR A 495 9.66 -0.75 -7.01
N VAL A 496 9.28 0.51 -6.87
CA VAL A 496 8.11 1.09 -7.51
C VAL A 496 8.55 2.15 -8.50
N ASN A 497 7.98 2.12 -9.70
CA ASN A 497 8.17 3.16 -10.71
C ASN A 497 6.79 3.64 -11.16
N GLY A 498 6.44 4.90 -10.89
CA GLY A 498 5.17 5.53 -11.27
C GLY A 498 5.00 5.61 -12.79
N GLY A 499 5.99 6.14 -13.48
CA GLY A 499 5.98 6.32 -14.94
C GLY A 499 5.82 7.78 -15.36
N ASP A 500 5.01 8.02 -16.40
CA ASP A 500 4.53 9.36 -16.69
C ASP A 500 3.19 9.55 -15.98
N GLY A 501 2.87 10.73 -15.48
CA GLY A 501 1.62 10.97 -14.78
C GLY A 501 1.82 11.85 -13.55
N HIS A 502 0.77 12.03 -12.76
CA HIS A 502 0.88 12.57 -11.41
C HIS A 502 0.61 11.42 -10.45
N ASP A 503 1.66 10.80 -9.97
CA ASP A 503 1.57 9.53 -9.27
C ASP A 503 1.61 9.69 -7.75
N ILE A 504 0.99 8.76 -7.06
CA ILE A 504 1.04 8.66 -5.60
C ILE A 504 1.58 7.28 -5.25
N LEU A 505 2.76 7.25 -4.65
CA LEU A 505 3.49 6.02 -4.34
C LEU A 505 3.63 5.86 -2.82
N PHE A 506 3.32 4.67 -2.34
CA PHE A 506 3.55 4.25 -0.95
C PHE A 506 4.50 3.06 -0.95
N GLY A 507 5.59 3.13 -0.17
CA GLY A 507 6.59 2.06 -0.05
C GLY A 507 6.05 0.86 0.70
N ASP A 508 5.29 1.12 1.73
CA ASP A 508 4.81 0.10 2.66
C ASP A 508 3.28 0.05 2.76
N LEU A 509 2.82 -0.81 3.66
CA LEU A 509 1.42 -1.00 3.96
C LEU A 509 0.74 0.28 4.46
N VAL A 510 -0.38 0.62 3.88
CA VAL A 510 -1.24 1.70 4.36
C VAL A 510 -2.46 1.14 5.09
N SER A 511 -2.59 1.48 6.37
CA SER A 511 -3.75 1.16 7.18
C SER A 511 -4.11 2.32 8.10
N PHE A 512 -5.38 2.42 8.50
CA PHE A 512 -5.85 3.47 9.40
C PHE A 512 -6.61 2.88 10.57
N ASN A 513 -6.29 3.31 11.79
CA ASN A 513 -6.95 2.83 13.01
C ASN A 513 -8.47 3.05 12.95
N GLY A 514 -9.23 1.99 13.11
CA GLY A 514 -10.71 2.00 13.07
C GLY A 514 -11.34 2.03 11.68
N ILE A 515 -10.53 1.90 10.61
CA ILE A 515 -11.00 1.77 9.23
C ILE A 515 -10.70 0.35 8.74
N ALA A 516 -11.70 -0.31 8.19
CA ALA A 516 -11.54 -1.66 7.66
C ALA A 516 -10.84 -1.63 6.29
N GLY A 517 -9.96 -2.61 6.07
CA GLY A 517 -9.18 -2.77 4.84
C GLY A 517 -7.76 -2.24 4.97
N GLU A 518 -6.97 -2.47 3.94
CA GLU A 518 -5.56 -2.11 3.84
C GLU A 518 -5.22 -1.68 2.40
N GLY A 519 -4.06 -1.06 2.24
CA GLY A 519 -3.63 -0.55 0.96
C GLY A 519 -4.62 0.44 0.38
N TYR A 520 -4.85 0.39 -0.92
CA TYR A 520 -5.77 1.32 -1.58
C TYR A 520 -7.20 1.27 -1.02
N GLN A 521 -7.68 0.11 -0.55
CA GLN A 521 -9.03 0.00 0.02
C GLN A 521 -9.16 0.78 1.33
N ALA A 522 -8.15 0.72 2.20
CA ALA A 522 -8.11 1.52 3.41
C ALA A 522 -8.08 3.02 3.11
N ILE A 523 -7.28 3.42 2.14
CA ILE A 523 -7.19 4.81 1.68
C ILE A 523 -8.56 5.29 1.18
N GLN A 524 -9.22 4.51 0.32
CA GLN A 524 -10.56 4.83 -0.20
C GLN A 524 -11.60 4.94 0.91
N ALA A 525 -11.58 4.01 1.88
CA ALA A 525 -12.48 4.03 3.02
C ALA A 525 -12.21 5.21 3.96
N PHE A 526 -10.95 5.57 4.17
CA PHE A 526 -10.56 6.76 4.92
C PHE A 526 -11.11 8.04 4.25
N VAL A 527 -10.89 8.21 2.96
CA VAL A 527 -11.39 9.35 2.19
C VAL A 527 -12.93 9.43 2.22
N ALA A 528 -13.61 8.28 2.12
CA ALA A 528 -15.06 8.20 2.25
C ALA A 528 -15.55 8.69 3.63
N GLN A 529 -14.88 8.26 4.69
CA GLN A 529 -15.18 8.68 6.06
C GLN A 529 -14.97 10.19 6.25
N GLN A 530 -13.85 10.73 5.78
CA GLN A 530 -13.55 12.16 5.88
C GLN A 530 -14.57 13.02 5.14
N ASN A 531 -15.03 12.55 3.99
CA ASN A 531 -16.03 13.25 3.18
C ASN A 531 -17.49 12.97 3.59
N GLY A 532 -17.73 12.06 4.55
CA GLY A 532 -19.07 11.69 5.02
C GLY A 532 -19.93 11.03 3.94
N VAL A 533 -19.32 10.27 3.02
CA VAL A 533 -19.99 9.60 1.89
C VAL A 533 -19.81 8.08 1.96
N ASP A 534 -20.62 7.35 1.22
CA ASP A 534 -20.46 5.91 1.05
C ASP A 534 -19.20 5.59 0.21
N VAL A 535 -18.43 4.56 0.58
CA VAL A 535 -17.18 4.16 -0.08
C VAL A 535 -17.39 3.92 -1.58
N SER A 536 -18.54 3.35 -1.98
CA SER A 536 -18.85 3.08 -3.39
C SER A 536 -18.98 4.34 -4.26
N LYS A 537 -19.03 5.53 -3.65
CA LYS A 537 -19.10 6.82 -4.35
C LYS A 537 -17.75 7.53 -4.45
N VAL A 538 -16.72 6.99 -3.82
CA VAL A 538 -15.37 7.55 -3.88
C VAL A 538 -14.62 6.94 -5.06
N THR A 539 -14.35 7.74 -6.07
CA THR A 539 -13.58 7.32 -7.26
C THR A 539 -12.08 7.43 -6.99
N THR A 540 -11.26 6.79 -7.83
CA THR A 540 -9.79 6.90 -7.75
C THR A 540 -9.33 8.35 -7.90
N SER A 541 -9.96 9.14 -8.77
CA SER A 541 -9.69 10.58 -8.88
C SER A 541 -9.99 11.34 -7.58
N ASN A 542 -11.09 10.99 -6.87
CA ASN A 542 -11.38 11.62 -5.57
C ASN A 542 -10.34 11.26 -4.49
N VAL A 543 -9.86 10.01 -4.50
CA VAL A 543 -8.78 9.58 -3.59
C VAL A 543 -7.50 10.34 -3.91
N HIS A 544 -7.12 10.40 -5.17
CA HIS A 544 -5.94 11.10 -5.64
C HIS A 544 -5.98 12.58 -5.26
N GLN A 545 -7.09 13.26 -5.54
CA GLN A 545 -7.31 14.66 -5.14
C GLN A 545 -7.18 14.83 -3.62
N TYR A 546 -7.82 13.97 -2.84
CA TYR A 546 -7.81 14.08 -1.38
C TYR A 546 -6.39 13.93 -0.82
N ILE A 547 -5.61 12.95 -1.32
CA ILE A 547 -4.21 12.77 -0.90
C ILE A 547 -3.38 14.00 -1.27
N THR A 548 -3.53 14.53 -2.48
CA THR A 548 -2.79 15.72 -2.93
C THR A 548 -3.07 16.94 -2.04
N GLU A 549 -4.30 17.11 -1.59
CA GLU A 549 -4.68 18.22 -0.71
C GLU A 549 -4.28 17.99 0.77
N HIS A 550 -4.07 16.74 1.19
CA HIS A 550 -3.89 16.34 2.60
C HIS A 550 -2.75 15.33 2.81
N TYR A 551 -1.70 15.39 2.00
CA TYR A 551 -0.63 14.37 1.96
C TYR A 551 -0.03 14.06 3.34
N THR A 552 0.12 15.03 4.21
CA THR A 552 0.66 14.82 5.57
C THR A 552 -0.18 13.90 6.46
N ALA A 553 -1.45 13.65 6.11
CA ALA A 553 -2.29 12.70 6.83
C ALA A 553 -2.06 11.23 6.44
N PHE A 554 -1.27 11.02 5.39
CA PHE A 554 -0.98 9.69 4.82
C PHE A 554 0.46 9.23 5.08
N ASP A 555 1.28 10.07 5.72
CA ASP A 555 2.61 9.71 6.20
C ASP A 555 2.47 8.87 7.48
N VAL A 556 2.29 7.57 7.29
CA VAL A 556 2.07 6.59 8.36
C VAL A 556 3.15 5.51 8.26
N SER A 557 3.95 5.36 9.30
CA SER A 557 5.03 4.38 9.36
C SER A 557 4.66 3.23 10.28
N GLY A 558 5.03 2.01 9.92
CA GLY A 558 4.90 0.80 10.71
C GLY A 558 6.17 0.44 11.48
N ALA A 559 6.10 -0.57 12.35
CA ALA A 559 7.23 -1.01 13.16
C ALA A 559 8.26 -1.84 12.37
N HIS A 560 7.90 -2.34 11.20
CA HIS A 560 8.66 -3.31 10.41
C HIS A 560 8.67 -2.99 8.92
N ASP A 561 8.56 -1.71 8.57
CA ASP A 561 8.53 -1.25 7.17
C ASP A 561 9.84 -1.58 6.44
N GLY A 562 9.77 -1.73 5.12
CA GLY A 562 10.86 -2.17 4.24
C GLY A 562 11.90 -1.08 3.96
N ASN A 563 12.91 -1.41 3.13
CA ASN A 563 13.81 -0.40 2.56
C ASN A 563 13.54 -0.33 1.06
N ASP A 564 12.86 0.71 0.61
CA ASP A 564 12.24 0.76 -0.69
C ASP A 564 12.99 1.65 -1.70
N THR A 565 12.69 1.43 -2.97
CA THR A 565 13.13 2.31 -4.05
C THR A 565 11.91 2.79 -4.81
N LEU A 566 11.58 4.07 -4.65
CA LEU A 566 10.38 4.68 -5.19
C LEU A 566 10.76 5.75 -6.21
N LEU A 567 10.33 5.57 -7.44
CA LEU A 567 10.63 6.44 -8.58
C LEU A 567 9.33 7.04 -9.10
N GLY A 568 9.13 8.35 -8.97
CA GLY A 568 7.96 9.06 -9.47
C GLY A 568 7.93 9.05 -11.00
N GLY A 569 8.95 9.62 -11.61
CA GLY A 569 9.09 9.64 -13.06
C GLY A 569 8.88 11.01 -13.69
N ALA A 570 7.81 11.20 -14.45
CA ALA A 570 7.50 12.50 -15.03
C ALA A 570 6.09 12.93 -14.65
N GLY A 571 5.97 14.06 -13.98
CA GLY A 571 4.70 14.59 -13.48
C GLY A 571 4.91 15.30 -12.17
N ASN A 572 3.84 15.58 -11.43
CA ASN A 572 3.99 16.09 -10.07
C ASN A 572 3.56 14.96 -9.12
N ASP A 573 4.52 14.30 -8.55
CA ASP A 573 4.34 13.06 -7.83
C ASP A 573 4.32 13.25 -6.32
N ILE A 574 3.69 12.34 -5.58
CA ILE A 574 3.72 12.29 -4.13
C ILE A 574 4.23 10.93 -3.72
N ILE A 575 5.36 10.90 -3.02
CA ILE A 575 6.06 9.67 -2.67
C ILE A 575 6.20 9.57 -1.15
N PHE A 576 5.73 8.45 -0.59
CA PHE A 576 5.82 8.12 0.82
C PHE A 576 6.74 6.91 0.99
N GLY A 577 7.93 7.09 1.61
CA GLY A 577 8.81 6.00 2.02
C GLY A 577 8.22 5.23 3.20
N GLN A 578 7.55 5.94 4.11
CA GLN A 578 6.93 5.46 5.35
C GLN A 578 7.98 5.03 6.38
N GLY A 579 8.54 3.85 6.32
CA GLY A 579 9.60 3.46 7.23
C GLY A 579 10.61 2.53 6.59
N GLY A 580 11.79 2.45 7.19
CA GLY A 580 12.92 1.80 6.53
C GLY A 580 14.02 2.79 6.20
N ASN A 581 14.94 2.42 5.33
CA ASN A 581 15.92 3.36 4.78
C ASN A 581 15.72 3.40 3.26
N ASP A 582 14.99 4.40 2.80
CA ASP A 582 14.40 4.42 1.48
C ASP A 582 15.17 5.28 0.48
N LEU A 583 14.99 4.97 -0.79
CA LEU A 583 15.42 5.80 -1.90
C LEU A 583 14.19 6.34 -2.63
N LEU A 584 13.96 7.65 -2.53
CA LEU A 584 12.89 8.36 -3.21
C LEU A 584 13.47 9.24 -4.31
N ASP A 585 12.99 9.11 -5.55
CA ASP A 585 13.38 9.94 -6.69
C ASP A 585 12.12 10.47 -7.38
N GLY A 586 11.83 11.78 -7.25
CA GLY A 586 10.67 12.43 -7.84
C GLY A 586 10.75 12.48 -9.35
N GLY A 587 11.90 12.86 -9.88
CA GLY A 587 12.17 12.85 -11.32
C GLY A 587 11.94 14.20 -11.99
N LYS A 588 10.92 14.35 -12.82
CA LYS A 588 10.57 15.63 -13.46
C LYS A 588 9.21 16.10 -12.96
N GLY A 589 9.15 17.33 -12.51
CA GLY A 589 7.90 17.92 -12.05
C GLY A 589 8.08 18.70 -10.77
N ASN A 590 6.98 18.99 -10.08
CA ASN A 590 7.07 19.59 -8.75
C ASN A 590 6.57 18.54 -7.76
N ASP A 591 7.49 17.82 -7.17
CA ASP A 591 7.23 16.60 -6.45
C ASP A 591 7.16 16.82 -4.93
N ILE A 592 6.50 15.92 -4.23
CA ILE A 592 6.43 15.90 -2.76
C ILE A 592 6.96 14.55 -2.30
N LEU A 593 8.09 14.54 -1.62
CA LEU A 593 8.75 13.36 -1.11
C LEU A 593 8.75 13.35 0.42
N LEU A 594 8.27 12.28 1.02
CA LEU A 594 8.26 12.03 2.46
C LEU A 594 9.03 10.74 2.74
N GLY A 595 10.22 10.84 3.36
CA GLY A 595 11.04 9.68 3.74
C GLY A 595 10.36 8.87 4.85
N GLY A 596 9.99 9.55 5.94
CA GLY A 596 9.26 8.95 7.05
C GLY A 596 10.13 8.61 8.25
N THR A 597 10.32 7.33 8.58
CA THR A 597 11.23 6.90 9.66
C THR A 597 12.38 6.07 9.11
N GLY A 598 13.62 6.46 9.40
CA GLY A 598 14.80 5.76 8.89
C GLY A 598 15.89 6.73 8.47
N ASN A 599 16.84 6.24 7.68
CA ASN A 599 17.85 7.13 7.09
C ASN A 599 17.65 7.11 5.58
N ASP A 600 16.91 8.10 5.09
CA ASP A 600 16.37 8.09 3.74
C ASP A 600 17.25 8.87 2.76
N THR A 601 17.11 8.56 1.49
CA THR A 601 17.74 9.30 0.40
C THR A 601 16.66 9.89 -0.49
N LEU A 602 16.55 11.23 -0.51
CA LEU A 602 15.54 11.96 -1.26
C LEU A 602 16.19 12.73 -2.41
N ILE A 603 15.68 12.53 -3.61
CA ILE A 603 16.09 13.17 -4.85
C ILE A 603 14.86 13.83 -5.45
N GLY A 604 14.74 15.16 -5.36
CA GLY A 604 13.59 15.87 -5.96
C GLY A 604 13.62 15.79 -7.48
N GLY A 605 14.75 16.11 -8.08
CA GLY A 605 14.95 16.08 -9.52
C GLY A 605 14.77 17.43 -10.20
N GLN A 606 14.11 17.45 -11.37
CA GLN A 606 13.86 18.70 -12.11
C GLN A 606 12.53 19.31 -11.70
N GLY A 607 12.53 20.49 -11.11
CA GLY A 607 11.30 21.19 -10.76
C GLY A 607 11.41 21.99 -9.47
N ASN A 608 10.27 22.22 -8.82
CA ASN A 608 10.26 22.89 -7.52
C ASN A 608 9.65 21.91 -6.50
N ASP A 609 10.52 21.22 -5.79
CA ASP A 609 10.16 20.07 -5.02
C ASP A 609 9.98 20.38 -3.53
N THR A 610 9.17 19.58 -2.85
CA THR A 610 9.00 19.61 -1.40
C THR A 610 9.53 18.31 -0.82
N LEU A 611 10.57 18.42 0.01
CA LEU A 611 11.27 17.29 0.60
C LEU A 611 11.09 17.30 2.13
N ILE A 612 10.69 16.16 2.67
CA ILE A 612 10.50 15.93 4.10
C ILE A 612 11.25 14.64 4.43
N GLY A 613 12.36 14.74 5.18
CA GLY A 613 13.17 13.57 5.56
C GLY A 613 12.45 12.71 6.58
N GLY A 614 11.93 13.35 7.64
CA GLY A 614 11.25 12.67 8.72
C GLY A 614 12.14 12.43 9.94
N LEU A 615 12.11 11.21 10.50
CA LEU A 615 12.92 10.82 11.65
C LEU A 615 14.12 9.99 11.19
N GLY A 616 15.32 10.46 11.52
CA GLY A 616 16.57 9.77 11.18
C GLY A 616 17.63 10.69 10.68
N GLY A 617 18.60 10.15 9.97
CA GLY A 617 19.67 10.94 9.34
C GLY A 617 19.58 10.88 7.83
N ASP A 618 18.87 11.83 7.24
CA ASP A 618 18.47 11.78 5.85
C ASP A 618 19.48 12.43 4.91
N THR A 619 19.50 11.99 3.67
CA THR A 619 20.37 12.58 2.65
C THR A 619 19.54 13.13 1.50
N PHE A 620 19.58 14.45 1.34
CA PHE A 620 18.93 15.16 0.25
C PHE A 620 19.95 15.36 -0.89
N VAL A 621 19.64 14.82 -2.06
CA VAL A 621 20.59 14.70 -3.19
C VAL A 621 20.14 15.52 -4.37
N TRP A 622 21.07 16.27 -4.99
CA TRP A 622 20.88 16.93 -6.27
C TRP A 622 21.84 16.36 -7.31
N LYS A 623 21.30 16.00 -8.45
CA LYS A 623 22.02 15.40 -9.57
C LYS A 623 22.35 16.41 -10.67
N SER A 624 23.26 16.03 -11.54
CA SER A 624 23.60 16.84 -12.73
C SER A 624 22.37 17.00 -13.62
N GLY A 625 21.98 18.24 -13.85
CA GLY A 625 20.80 18.60 -14.65
C GLY A 625 19.56 18.97 -13.83
N ASP A 626 19.61 18.83 -12.51
CA ASP A 626 18.54 19.32 -11.65
C ASP A 626 18.49 20.85 -11.65
N THR A 627 17.29 21.38 -11.60
CA THR A 627 17.02 22.83 -11.66
C THR A 627 15.78 23.15 -10.85
N GLY A 628 15.70 24.35 -10.31
CA GLY A 628 14.48 24.81 -9.66
C GLY A 628 14.68 25.42 -8.28
N THR A 629 13.59 25.51 -7.54
CA THR A 629 13.56 25.99 -6.17
C THR A 629 12.89 24.98 -5.27
N ASP A 630 13.69 24.26 -4.52
CA ASP A 630 13.25 23.18 -3.67
C ASP A 630 13.14 23.60 -2.21
N VAL A 631 12.30 22.92 -1.47
CA VAL A 631 12.07 23.21 -0.05
C VAL A 631 12.27 21.93 0.76
N ILE A 632 13.26 21.94 1.65
CA ILE A 632 13.37 20.96 2.72
C ILE A 632 12.62 21.51 3.94
N LYS A 633 11.62 20.77 4.41
CA LYS A 633 10.71 21.21 5.46
C LYS A 633 11.26 21.03 6.87
N ASP A 634 12.09 20.03 7.09
CA ASP A 634 12.44 19.53 8.43
C ASP A 634 13.93 19.28 8.67
N PHE A 635 14.82 19.78 7.83
CA PHE A 635 16.27 19.56 7.88
C PHE A 635 16.89 19.79 9.28
N LYS A 636 17.55 18.77 9.81
CA LYS A 636 18.20 18.79 11.13
C LYS A 636 19.58 18.12 11.11
N ALA A 637 20.60 18.87 10.79
CA ALA A 637 21.99 18.35 10.76
C ALA A 637 22.41 17.60 12.03
N ALA A 638 21.77 17.90 13.19
CA ALA A 638 22.04 17.24 14.47
C ALA A 638 21.45 15.83 14.55
N GLU A 639 20.42 15.49 13.77
CA GLU A 639 19.86 14.16 13.63
C GLU A 639 20.62 13.31 12.62
N GLY A 640 21.47 13.91 11.82
CA GLY A 640 22.29 13.23 10.82
C GLY A 640 22.01 13.68 9.40
N ASP A 641 21.12 14.66 9.18
CA ASP A 641 20.74 15.08 7.84
C ASP A 641 21.89 15.71 7.07
N ARG A 642 21.94 15.43 5.79
CA ARG A 642 22.99 15.88 4.86
C ARG A 642 22.38 16.36 3.54
N ILE A 643 23.04 17.36 2.96
CA ILE A 643 22.81 17.83 1.58
C ILE A 643 23.94 17.28 0.73
N ASP A 644 23.63 16.56 -0.32
CA ASP A 644 24.61 15.96 -1.23
C ASP A 644 24.58 16.64 -2.60
N LEU A 645 25.63 17.35 -2.93
CA LEU A 645 25.79 18.11 -4.18
C LEU A 645 26.92 17.56 -5.06
N ARG A 646 27.46 16.40 -4.73
CA ARG A 646 28.65 15.85 -5.42
C ARG A 646 28.42 15.63 -6.91
N ASP A 647 27.23 15.19 -7.29
CA ASP A 647 26.90 14.96 -8.70
C ASP A 647 26.49 16.25 -9.44
N LEU A 648 25.91 17.22 -8.71
CA LEU A 648 25.47 18.49 -9.28
C LEU A 648 26.65 19.42 -9.61
N LEU A 649 27.65 19.51 -8.71
CA LEU A 649 28.74 20.44 -8.87
C LEU A 649 29.83 19.87 -9.80
N GLN A 650 30.47 20.74 -10.59
CA GLN A 650 31.50 20.35 -11.54
C GLN A 650 32.76 21.21 -11.40
N GLY A 651 33.84 20.62 -10.88
CA GLY A 651 35.13 21.27 -10.78
C GLY A 651 35.33 22.22 -9.62
N GLU A 652 34.54 22.09 -8.57
CA GLU A 652 34.65 22.80 -7.31
C GLU A 652 35.89 22.39 -6.52
N SER A 653 36.30 23.26 -5.61
CA SER A 653 37.33 22.99 -4.61
C SER A 653 37.06 23.84 -3.36
N GLY A 654 37.62 23.47 -2.22
CA GLY A 654 37.43 24.23 -1.00
C GLY A 654 37.85 25.72 -1.10
N SER A 655 38.77 26.05 -2.02
CA SER A 655 39.21 27.42 -2.28
C SER A 655 38.32 28.19 -3.27
N THR A 656 37.46 27.54 -4.03
CA THR A 656 36.56 28.13 -5.03
C THR A 656 35.07 27.89 -4.74
N ILE A 657 34.76 27.35 -3.59
CA ILE A 657 33.38 26.95 -3.27
C ILE A 657 32.39 28.13 -3.27
N ASP A 658 32.83 29.33 -2.99
CA ASP A 658 32.05 30.57 -3.06
C ASP A 658 31.66 30.97 -4.51
N HIS A 659 32.24 30.32 -5.51
CA HIS A 659 31.78 30.44 -6.90
C HIS A 659 30.58 29.54 -7.17
N PHE A 660 30.42 28.46 -6.40
CA PHE A 660 29.40 27.45 -6.59
C PHE A 660 28.23 27.58 -5.62
N LEU A 661 28.52 27.97 -4.37
CA LEU A 661 27.54 28.01 -3.29
C LEU A 661 27.41 29.38 -2.66
N LYS A 662 26.19 29.80 -2.38
CA LYS A 662 25.89 31.04 -1.66
C LYS A 662 24.73 30.85 -0.70
N ILE A 663 24.93 31.21 0.56
CA ILE A 663 23.86 31.25 1.56
C ILE A 663 23.17 32.62 1.53
N SER A 664 21.84 32.61 1.49
CA SER A 664 21.02 33.80 1.69
C SER A 664 19.94 33.52 2.72
N THR A 665 19.49 34.56 3.42
CA THR A 665 18.39 34.44 4.39
C THR A 665 17.41 35.57 4.13
N VAL A 666 16.15 35.19 3.85
CA VAL A 666 15.04 36.12 3.61
C VAL A 666 13.91 35.76 4.54
N ASP A 667 13.40 36.71 5.31
CA ASP A 667 12.28 36.52 6.26
C ASP A 667 12.51 35.39 7.27
N GLY A 668 13.76 35.13 7.64
CA GLY A 668 14.16 34.08 8.59
C GLY A 668 14.32 32.69 7.98
N VAL A 669 14.04 32.51 6.71
CA VAL A 669 14.27 31.25 5.97
C VAL A 669 15.64 31.31 5.29
N SER A 670 16.48 30.34 5.57
CA SER A 670 17.77 30.18 4.90
C SER A 670 17.62 29.46 3.59
N SER A 671 18.35 29.92 2.59
CA SER A 671 18.44 29.30 1.28
C SER A 671 19.90 29.10 0.89
N LEU A 672 20.20 27.90 0.41
CA LEU A 672 21.45 27.58 -0.27
C LEU A 672 21.22 27.74 -1.77
N GLN A 673 21.85 28.74 -2.37
CA GLN A 673 21.85 28.96 -3.81
C GLN A 673 23.03 28.22 -4.41
N VAL A 674 22.79 27.51 -5.50
CA VAL A 674 23.78 26.65 -6.17
C VAL A 674 23.95 27.09 -7.61
N SER A 675 25.19 27.29 -8.05
CA SER A 675 25.58 27.39 -9.45
C SER A 675 26.43 26.19 -9.81
N SER A 676 25.87 25.25 -10.53
CA SER A 676 26.54 23.98 -10.91
C SER A 676 27.86 24.16 -11.66
N SER A 677 27.99 25.28 -12.36
CA SER A 677 29.18 25.66 -13.17
C SER A 677 30.05 26.74 -12.53
N GLY A 678 29.79 27.13 -11.26
CA GLY A 678 30.64 28.05 -10.52
C GLY A 678 30.62 29.50 -11.01
N GLN A 679 29.43 30.06 -11.31
CA GLN A 679 29.31 31.43 -11.86
C GLN A 679 29.20 32.54 -10.82
N PHE A 680 29.06 32.23 -9.54
CA PHE A 680 29.02 33.25 -8.48
C PHE A 680 30.42 33.85 -8.28
N ASN A 681 30.46 35.12 -7.86
CA ASN A 681 31.69 35.85 -7.53
C ASN A 681 32.78 35.91 -8.66
N THR A 682 32.42 35.58 -9.90
CA THR A 682 33.31 35.63 -11.07
C THR A 682 33.34 37.00 -11.77
N GLY A 683 32.70 38.02 -11.17
CA GLY A 683 32.49 39.33 -11.80
C GLY A 683 31.22 39.43 -12.65
N ASN A 684 30.45 38.32 -12.79
CA ASN A 684 29.13 38.31 -13.41
C ASN A 684 28.08 38.71 -12.38
N ALA A 685 27.71 40.00 -12.34
CA ALA A 685 26.70 40.51 -11.41
C ALA A 685 25.26 39.96 -11.68
N ALA A 686 25.06 39.30 -12.80
CA ALA A 686 23.77 38.73 -13.23
C ALA A 686 23.70 37.19 -13.09
N ALA A 687 24.68 36.56 -12.42
CA ALA A 687 24.66 35.13 -12.21
C ALA A 687 23.43 34.70 -11.37
N THR A 688 22.59 33.90 -11.95
CA THR A 688 21.41 33.28 -11.29
C THR A 688 21.79 31.88 -10.82
N PRO A 689 21.21 31.39 -9.70
CA PRO A 689 21.39 30.00 -9.30
C PRO A 689 20.71 29.08 -10.30
N ASP A 690 21.29 27.91 -10.51
CA ASP A 690 20.66 26.81 -11.23
C ASP A 690 19.63 26.10 -10.33
N VAL A 691 20.00 25.94 -9.04
CA VAL A 691 19.17 25.38 -7.98
C VAL A 691 19.13 26.32 -6.78
N THR A 692 17.98 26.39 -6.13
CA THR A 692 17.81 27.07 -4.84
C THR A 692 17.18 26.14 -3.84
N ILE A 693 17.89 25.80 -2.76
CA ILE A 693 17.44 24.92 -1.69
C ILE A 693 17.01 25.77 -0.50
N LYS A 694 15.72 25.81 -0.21
CA LYS A 694 15.17 26.48 0.97
C LYS A 694 15.11 25.53 2.14
N LEU A 695 15.57 25.98 3.31
CA LEU A 695 15.61 25.19 4.53
C LEU A 695 14.63 25.79 5.54
N GLU A 696 13.39 25.27 5.58
CA GLU A 696 12.40 25.76 6.53
C GLU A 696 12.84 25.46 7.98
N GLY A 697 12.55 26.38 8.90
CA GLY A 697 12.94 26.25 10.31
C GLY A 697 14.44 26.45 10.61
N ASN A 698 15.29 26.60 9.60
CA ASN A 698 16.73 26.78 9.76
C ASN A 698 17.16 28.23 9.53
N ASN A 699 18.08 28.70 10.37
CA ASN A 699 18.69 30.05 10.24
C ASN A 699 20.21 29.92 10.11
N TRP A 700 20.71 29.98 8.89
CA TRP A 700 22.13 29.94 8.57
C TRP A 700 22.74 31.32 8.34
N SER A 701 22.07 32.42 8.72
CA SER A 701 22.53 33.79 8.48
C SER A 701 23.92 34.10 9.04
N SER A 702 24.34 33.39 10.08
CA SER A 702 25.67 33.51 10.71
C SER A 702 26.57 32.30 10.48
N VAL A 703 26.15 31.33 9.70
CA VAL A 703 26.89 30.08 9.45
C VAL A 703 27.94 30.33 8.36
N ASN A 704 29.16 29.87 8.60
CA ASN A 704 30.23 29.94 7.59
C ASN A 704 30.08 28.71 6.65
N LEU A 705 29.98 28.97 5.36
CA LEU A 705 29.87 27.93 4.33
C LEU A 705 30.99 26.87 4.46
N ASN A 706 32.23 27.29 4.68
CA ASN A 706 33.37 26.40 4.86
C ASN A 706 33.20 25.45 6.06
N SER A 707 32.42 25.83 7.09
CA SER A 707 32.16 24.93 8.22
C SER A 707 31.13 23.84 7.90
N LEU A 708 30.25 24.07 6.91
CA LEU A 708 29.26 23.11 6.47
C LEU A 708 29.83 22.00 5.56
N ILE A 709 30.93 22.33 4.86
CA ILE A 709 31.61 21.42 3.93
C ILE A 709 32.85 20.73 4.53
N ALA A 710 33.20 21.06 5.76
CA ALA A 710 34.43 20.56 6.42
C ALA A 710 34.19 19.30 7.23
N GLY A 711 35.22 18.46 7.36
CA GLY A 711 35.19 17.26 8.19
C GLY A 711 35.02 15.96 7.41
N SER A 712 34.98 14.84 8.12
CA SER A 712 34.83 13.51 7.55
C SER A 712 33.37 13.17 7.21
N ASP A 713 32.43 13.90 7.81
CA ASP A 713 30.99 13.77 7.53
C ASP A 713 30.35 15.17 7.54
N PRO A 714 30.55 15.95 6.47
CA PRO A 714 30.09 17.33 6.38
C PRO A 714 28.56 17.42 6.21
N THR A 715 27.98 18.53 6.68
CA THR A 715 26.56 18.84 6.48
C THR A 715 26.20 18.97 4.99
N ILE A 716 27.13 19.54 4.21
CA ILE A 716 27.01 19.61 2.73
C ILE A 716 28.15 18.79 2.14
N LYS A 717 27.79 17.72 1.43
CA LYS A 717 28.75 16.85 0.73
C LYS A 717 29.07 17.43 -0.66
N ILE A 718 30.34 17.59 -0.96
CA ILE A 718 30.87 18.02 -2.24
C ILE A 718 32.07 17.14 -2.62
N ASP A 719 32.41 17.07 -3.89
CA ASP A 719 33.60 16.35 -4.34
C ASP A 719 34.85 17.16 -4.00
N HIS A 720 35.49 16.82 -2.91
CA HIS A 720 36.79 17.36 -2.57
C HIS A 720 37.89 16.44 -3.07
N ASN A 721 38.68 16.91 -3.99
CA ASN A 721 40.08 16.50 -4.04
C ASN A 721 40.83 17.21 -2.92
N ASN A 722 40.65 16.74 -1.70
CA ASN A 722 41.47 17.16 -0.59
C ASN A 722 42.86 16.57 -0.74
N SER A 723 43.78 17.37 -1.21
CA SER A 723 45.18 17.21 -0.90
C SER A 723 45.48 17.75 0.50
#